data_5e9d9690e0dc1bdd74885ee6de2a30d6
#
_entry.id   5e9d9690e0dc1bdd74885ee6de2a30d6
#
_cell.length_a   1.000
_cell.length_b   1.000
_cell.length_c   1.000
_cell.angle_alpha   90.00
_cell.angle_beta   90.00
_cell.angle_gamma   90.00
#
_symmetry.space_group_name_H-M   'P 1'
#
loop_
_entity.id
_entity.type
_entity.pdbx_description
1 polymer ?
#
loop_
_entity_poly.entity_id
_entity_poly.type
_entity_poly.pdbx_seq_one_letter_code
_entity_poly.pdbx_strand_id
1 'polypeptide(L)'
;MANCSDYISADDLKTGKQAVQHIEHVAKSKDANGAHALTVTDTIRGEQVTNLTLDGMEAQFQEAQADKEARFQQFLLNSGYQFLGDYENGPYTITARNQIIRYQNEFWRLNAATNPPYTTTGINSTSWTTDVTHLVSVGDATLRQDLASNSPDFGGALVSIDNATVRELAESNIFMKMTRSDINTMLNTPGAEVAVDYALQAIIDAGYKSVRFPHSVKGIYTLNGSVILPGGFTIYGECSKPYTITDDSSFVGKGTVIRKASGADYIFGPGSVFRIYGCILDGRDKLRPLINQTNQVRGGILFNCGVYRFLYGIGSYSYTSIQVGKSSICANTIGVRNLIDSRVIDTTINTQSSHAVDLQEGANNNLFQNVRNEWNTGVGYNISGSVGNIITGELVDRNGSANFAITNGGGAIIGDLFSQRPGRSSASGSSYNTHFYIEGAGSYLMVSNVKTRTGVDDDGGGNLTPERVITMGGGSTDFTVQFDNCDLTGATISSLRYVTTPDKQLFSNNIGVSDLKTTGVYQLSLGRRSVGGISNNQVLSSGVGSTLVISKTGDALADPTTSQPTIPIRRTLIIESRTSSGVASDFRLPFRISRETVNASITPISSQGASSPTGVWATTGATGVNVTLSVSPDGSTITATLTSVDGVGRFVRLSIDPS
;
A
#
# COMPACT_ATOMS: atom_id res chain seq x y z
N MET A 1 52.38 28.12 -56.87
CA MET A 1 52.85 29.51 -57.00
C MET A 1 51.95 30.33 -56.07
N ALA A 2 52.46 30.62 -54.89
CA ALA A 2 51.77 31.50 -53.91
C ALA A 2 51.94 32.94 -54.41
N ASN A 3 50.84 33.61 -54.58
CA ASN A 3 50.83 35.03 -54.93
C ASN A 3 51.38 35.86 -53.78
N CYS A 4 52.59 36.31 -53.90
CA CYS A 4 53.13 37.38 -53.07
C CYS A 4 52.51 38.71 -53.52
N SER A 5 51.40 39.12 -52.92
CA SER A 5 50.79 40.43 -53.04
C SER A 5 50.31 41.00 -51.71
N ASP A 6 50.99 40.62 -50.61
CA ASP A 6 50.82 41.33 -49.36
C ASP A 6 51.82 42.47 -49.23
N TYR A 7 51.70 43.46 -50.16
CA TYR A 7 52.32 44.78 -49.92
C TYR A 7 51.50 45.47 -48.81
N ILE A 8 52.15 45.68 -47.67
CA ILE A 8 51.58 46.54 -46.62
C ILE A 8 51.27 47.91 -47.28
N SER A 9 50.01 48.29 -47.30
CA SER A 9 49.55 49.53 -47.88
C SER A 9 50.06 50.75 -47.06
N ALA A 10 50.12 51.92 -47.67
CA ALA A 10 50.42 53.10 -46.92
C ALA A 10 49.43 53.39 -45.77
N ASP A 11 48.20 52.95 -45.95
CA ASP A 11 47.14 53.07 -44.91
C ASP A 11 47.36 52.04 -43.79
N ASP A 12 47.87 50.84 -44.06
CA ASP A 12 48.22 49.87 -43.03
C ASP A 12 49.45 50.39 -42.21
N LEU A 13 50.41 50.94 -42.84
CA LEU A 13 51.56 51.58 -42.16
C LEU A 13 51.15 52.80 -41.31
N LYS A 14 50.21 53.61 -41.80
CA LYS A 14 49.65 54.71 -41.05
C LYS A 14 48.84 54.23 -39.85
N THR A 15 48.02 53.29 -40.05
CA THR A 15 47.24 52.62 -38.96
C THR A 15 48.16 51.99 -37.93
N GLY A 16 49.18 51.25 -38.37
CA GLY A 16 50.15 50.64 -37.46
C GLY A 16 50.88 51.71 -36.62
N LYS A 17 51.29 52.87 -37.26
CA LYS A 17 51.88 53.95 -36.54
C LYS A 17 50.92 54.58 -35.52
N GLN A 18 49.66 54.79 -35.88
CA GLN A 18 48.62 55.29 -34.95
C GLN A 18 48.41 54.36 -33.78
N ALA A 19 48.35 53.05 -34.02
CA ALA A 19 48.21 52.06 -32.96
C ALA A 19 49.43 52.07 -32.01
N VAL A 20 50.63 52.14 -32.53
CA VAL A 20 51.86 52.24 -31.71
C VAL A 20 51.87 53.50 -30.88
N GLN A 21 51.48 54.64 -31.45
CA GLN A 21 51.35 55.93 -30.72
C GLN A 21 50.31 55.85 -29.61
N HIS A 22 49.18 55.14 -29.85
CA HIS A 22 48.17 54.96 -28.83
C HIS A 22 48.73 54.09 -27.69
N ILE A 23 49.41 52.97 -27.98
CA ILE A 23 50.10 52.14 -26.98
C ILE A 23 51.12 52.94 -26.18
N GLU A 24 51.88 53.82 -26.84
CA GLU A 24 52.83 54.76 -26.16
C GLU A 24 52.10 55.71 -25.22
N HIS A 25 50.96 56.27 -25.63
CA HIS A 25 50.19 57.20 -24.81
C HIS A 25 49.64 56.43 -23.57
N VAL A 26 49.12 55.22 -23.75
CA VAL A 26 48.68 54.37 -22.63
C VAL A 26 49.84 54.04 -21.69
N ALA A 27 51.02 53.69 -22.26
CA ALA A 27 52.18 53.24 -21.47
C ALA A 27 52.89 54.41 -20.76
N LYS A 28 52.84 55.65 -21.32
CA LYS A 28 53.48 56.81 -20.70
C LYS A 28 52.56 57.55 -19.74
N SER A 29 51.32 57.08 -19.59
CA SER A 29 50.30 57.69 -18.72
C SER A 29 50.11 59.22 -19.00
N LYS A 30 50.24 59.57 -20.27
CA LYS A 30 50.12 61.00 -20.73
C LYS A 30 49.17 61.09 -21.92
N ASP A 31 48.38 62.15 -21.97
CA ASP A 31 47.57 62.46 -23.13
C ASP A 31 48.42 62.94 -24.28
N ALA A 32 47.80 63.21 -25.43
CA ALA A 32 48.47 63.74 -26.62
C ALA A 32 49.19 65.08 -26.40
N ASN A 33 48.90 65.84 -25.34
CA ASN A 33 49.47 67.09 -24.94
C ASN A 33 50.57 66.98 -23.87
N GLY A 34 50.86 65.76 -23.43
CA GLY A 34 51.88 65.43 -22.44
C GLY A 34 51.48 65.59 -20.98
N ALA A 35 50.22 65.88 -20.69
CA ALA A 35 49.70 65.92 -19.33
C ALA A 35 49.41 64.53 -18.80
N HIS A 36 49.48 64.31 -17.48
CA HIS A 36 49.01 63.03 -16.81
C HIS A 36 47.48 62.94 -16.94
N ALA A 37 47.06 62.01 -17.67
CA ALA A 37 45.64 61.76 -17.92
C ALA A 37 45.24 60.31 -17.44
N LEU A 38 44.01 60.17 -16.92
CA LEU A 38 43.50 58.89 -16.54
C LEU A 38 43.07 58.01 -17.72
N THR A 39 42.68 58.70 -18.83
CA THR A 39 42.32 58.04 -20.09
C THR A 39 43.00 58.72 -21.25
N VAL A 40 43.29 58.04 -22.31
CA VAL A 40 43.76 58.55 -23.57
C VAL A 40 42.83 58.16 -24.71
N THR A 41 42.50 59.11 -25.59
CA THR A 41 41.69 58.87 -26.77
C THR A 41 42.49 59.27 -28.00
N ASP A 42 42.73 58.32 -28.87
CA ASP A 42 43.44 58.53 -30.14
C ASP A 42 42.55 58.11 -31.32
N THR A 43 42.85 58.64 -32.51
CA THR A 43 42.14 58.21 -33.73
C THR A 43 42.94 57.17 -34.47
N ILE A 44 42.38 55.94 -34.56
CA ILE A 44 42.96 54.78 -35.26
C ILE A 44 42.01 54.40 -36.39
N ARG A 45 42.43 54.38 -37.63
CA ARG A 45 41.57 54.09 -38.81
C ARG A 45 40.35 54.99 -38.95
N GLY A 46 40.39 56.21 -38.41
CA GLY A 46 39.22 57.08 -38.38
C GLY A 46 38.23 56.86 -37.25
N GLU A 47 38.46 55.87 -36.43
CA GLU A 47 37.67 55.58 -35.24
C GLU A 47 38.38 56.09 -33.99
N GLN A 48 37.61 56.63 -33.05
CA GLN A 48 38.15 57.02 -31.75
C GLN A 48 38.29 55.81 -30.83
N VAL A 49 39.51 55.57 -30.38
CA VAL A 49 39.81 54.46 -29.41
C VAL A 49 40.24 55.10 -28.10
N THR A 50 39.50 54.83 -27.04
CA THR A 50 39.77 55.33 -25.69
C THR A 50 40.12 54.19 -24.76
N ASN A 51 41.29 54.24 -24.13
CA ASN A 51 41.72 53.30 -23.12
C ASN A 51 42.21 54.04 -21.86
N LEU A 52 42.22 53.29 -20.76
CA LEU A 52 42.89 53.81 -19.55
C LEU A 52 44.39 53.87 -19.78
N THR A 53 45.02 54.93 -19.28
CA THR A 53 46.46 54.99 -19.15
C THR A 53 46.97 54.14 -18.00
N LEU A 54 48.26 53.93 -17.83
CA LEU A 54 48.82 53.28 -16.67
C LEU A 54 48.42 53.94 -15.35
N ASP A 55 48.49 55.32 -15.34
CA ASP A 55 48.01 56.11 -14.19
C ASP A 55 46.50 55.92 -13.96
N GLY A 56 45.71 55.84 -15.05
CA GLY A 56 44.26 55.56 -14.97
C GLY A 56 43.95 54.18 -14.43
N MET A 57 44.73 53.19 -14.84
CA MET A 57 44.56 51.79 -14.30
C MET A 57 44.95 51.74 -12.82
N GLU A 58 46.02 52.41 -12.43
CA GLU A 58 46.45 52.51 -11.04
C GLU A 58 45.42 53.27 -10.19
N ALA A 59 44.91 54.41 -10.68
CA ALA A 59 43.85 55.12 -9.97
C ALA A 59 42.57 54.29 -9.79
N GLN A 60 42.13 53.57 -10.86
CA GLN A 60 40.98 52.70 -10.77
C GLN A 60 41.22 51.54 -9.79
N PHE A 61 42.43 50.99 -9.78
CA PHE A 61 42.79 49.95 -8.81
C PHE A 61 42.75 50.46 -7.37
N GLN A 62 43.31 51.67 -7.12
CA GLN A 62 43.29 52.31 -5.80
C GLN A 62 41.87 52.65 -5.35
N GLU A 63 41.03 53.16 -6.27
CA GLU A 63 39.62 53.44 -5.99
C GLU A 63 38.85 52.13 -5.65
N ALA A 64 39.07 51.04 -6.41
CA ALA A 64 38.48 49.76 -6.13
C ALA A 64 38.94 49.17 -4.80
N GLN A 65 40.19 49.39 -4.41
CA GLN A 65 40.70 48.99 -3.07
C GLN A 65 40.06 49.82 -1.96
N ALA A 66 39.94 51.13 -2.15
CA ALA A 66 39.28 52.02 -1.20
C ALA A 66 37.79 51.69 -1.02
N ASP A 67 37.09 51.37 -2.12
CA ASP A 67 35.67 50.94 -2.06
C ASP A 67 35.53 49.60 -1.31
N LYS A 68 36.40 48.62 -1.57
CA LYS A 68 36.42 47.37 -0.82
C LYS A 68 36.62 47.59 0.68
N GLU A 69 37.59 48.44 1.03
CA GLU A 69 37.85 48.76 2.44
C GLU A 69 36.66 49.49 3.07
N ALA A 70 36.07 50.46 2.39
CA ALA A 70 34.88 51.18 2.88
C ALA A 70 33.67 50.23 3.09
N ARG A 71 33.41 49.33 2.14
CA ARG A 71 32.35 48.31 2.28
C ARG A 71 32.64 47.37 3.42
N PHE A 72 33.89 46.99 3.59
CA PHE A 72 34.30 46.13 4.69
C PHE A 72 34.14 46.83 6.04
N GLN A 73 34.52 48.06 6.20
CA GLN A 73 34.30 48.88 7.39
C GLN A 73 32.80 49.02 7.71
N GLN A 74 31.98 49.25 6.67
CA GLN A 74 30.54 49.32 6.81
C GLN A 74 29.94 47.98 7.25
N PHE A 75 30.45 46.86 6.73
CA PHE A 75 30.06 45.52 7.17
C PHE A 75 30.41 45.29 8.63
N LEU A 76 31.62 45.65 9.07
CA LEU A 76 32.02 45.53 10.46
C LEU A 76 31.12 46.35 11.40
N LEU A 77 30.82 47.60 11.01
CA LEU A 77 29.91 48.48 11.77
C LEU A 77 28.50 47.86 11.89
N ASN A 78 27.98 47.32 10.80
CA ASN A 78 26.65 46.69 10.76
C ASN A 78 26.62 45.36 11.52
N SER A 79 27.73 44.64 11.60
CA SER A 79 27.85 43.38 12.33
C SER A 79 28.10 43.55 13.82
N GLY A 80 28.26 44.77 14.30
CA GLY A 80 28.50 45.10 15.71
C GLY A 80 29.91 44.77 16.20
N TYR A 81 30.85 44.47 15.30
CA TYR A 81 32.24 44.27 15.66
C TYR A 81 33.01 45.59 15.73
N GLN A 82 33.92 45.67 16.68
CA GLN A 82 34.87 46.78 16.85
C GLN A 82 36.26 46.33 16.43
N PHE A 83 36.78 46.85 15.34
CA PHE A 83 38.13 46.56 14.87
C PHE A 83 39.17 47.33 15.68
N LEU A 84 40.12 46.62 16.28
CA LEU A 84 41.20 47.20 17.12
C LEU A 84 42.45 47.53 16.28
N GLY A 85 42.69 46.79 15.20
CA GLY A 85 43.86 46.97 14.34
C GLY A 85 44.49 45.64 13.90
N ASP A 86 45.55 45.73 13.10
CA ASP A 86 46.34 44.60 12.69
C ASP A 86 47.21 44.10 13.83
N TYR A 87 47.27 42.78 14.04
CA TYR A 87 48.01 42.14 15.13
C TYR A 87 49.48 42.60 15.19
N GLU A 88 50.09 42.84 14.02
CA GLU A 88 51.45 43.30 13.86
C GLU A 88 51.68 44.73 14.42
N ASN A 89 50.59 45.48 14.62
CA ASN A 89 50.62 46.83 15.22
C ASN A 89 50.30 46.87 16.70
N GLY A 90 50.14 45.67 17.32
CA GLY A 90 49.82 45.51 18.76
C GLY A 90 51.01 45.80 19.69
N PRO A 91 50.97 45.26 20.95
CA PRO A 91 49.93 44.41 21.52
C PRO A 91 48.58 45.14 21.73
N TYR A 92 47.46 44.35 21.59
CA TYR A 92 46.10 44.86 21.80
C TYR A 92 45.49 44.23 23.07
N THR A 93 44.81 45.04 23.87
CA THR A 93 43.96 44.57 24.94
C THR A 93 42.53 44.46 24.49
N ILE A 94 42.04 43.23 24.37
CA ILE A 94 40.67 42.90 23.95
C ILE A 94 39.81 42.86 25.21
N THR A 95 38.94 43.87 25.38
CA THR A 95 38.10 44.04 26.60
C THR A 95 36.69 43.53 26.45
N ALA A 96 36.24 43.24 25.21
CA ALA A 96 34.91 42.76 24.90
C ALA A 96 34.96 41.72 23.76
N ARG A 97 33.98 40.82 23.74
CA ARG A 97 33.92 39.71 22.76
C ARG A 97 33.61 40.13 21.34
N ASN A 98 33.10 41.34 21.14
CA ASN A 98 32.86 41.94 19.83
C ASN A 98 34.07 42.74 19.30
N GLN A 99 35.18 42.78 20.01
CA GLN A 99 36.42 43.37 19.53
C GLN A 99 37.21 42.34 18.73
N ILE A 100 37.71 42.78 17.58
CA ILE A 100 38.45 41.96 16.62
C ILE A 100 39.79 42.57 16.27
N ILE A 101 40.74 41.73 15.99
CA ILE A 101 42.06 42.06 15.43
C ILE A 101 42.20 41.33 14.09
N ARG A 102 43.06 41.87 13.21
CA ARG A 102 43.38 41.21 11.93
C ARG A 102 44.81 40.65 11.97
N TYR A 103 45.00 39.41 11.52
CA TYR A 103 46.28 38.78 11.29
C TYR A 103 46.27 37.96 10.03
N GLN A 104 47.27 38.16 9.15
CA GLN A 104 47.36 37.48 7.85
C GLN A 104 46.07 37.57 7.02
N ASN A 105 45.46 38.74 7.00
CA ASN A 105 44.23 39.03 6.30
C ASN A 105 42.97 38.31 6.83
N GLU A 106 43.03 37.67 8.00
CA GLU A 106 41.90 37.08 8.71
C GLU A 106 41.58 37.88 9.97
N PHE A 107 40.29 37.93 10.32
CA PHE A 107 39.80 38.59 11.54
C PHE A 107 39.60 37.62 12.66
N TRP A 108 40.05 37.99 13.85
CA TRP A 108 40.08 37.15 15.01
C TRP A 108 39.45 37.87 16.21
N ARG A 109 38.69 37.14 17.01
CA ARG A 109 38.10 37.58 18.28
C ARG A 109 38.46 36.60 19.38
N LEU A 110 38.19 36.98 20.64
CA LEU A 110 38.34 36.02 21.74
C LEU A 110 37.45 34.81 21.56
N ASN A 111 37.99 33.61 21.74
CA ASN A 111 37.23 32.37 21.78
C ASN A 111 36.37 32.29 23.05
N ALA A 112 35.44 31.33 23.12
CA ALA A 112 34.53 31.18 24.24
C ALA A 112 35.23 30.85 25.58
N ALA A 113 36.42 30.22 25.54
CA ALA A 113 37.17 29.79 26.71
C ALA A 113 38.00 30.92 27.32
N THR A 114 38.31 31.99 26.58
CA THR A 114 39.13 33.12 27.05
C THR A 114 38.23 34.23 27.58
N ASN A 115 38.41 34.60 28.83
CA ASN A 115 37.69 35.71 29.46
C ASN A 115 38.37 37.07 29.16
N PRO A 116 37.61 38.09 28.76
CA PRO A 116 38.14 39.44 28.67
C PRO A 116 38.39 40.02 30.10
N PRO A 117 39.38 40.93 30.28
CA PRO A 117 40.27 41.40 29.25
C PRO A 117 41.40 40.41 28.94
N TYR A 118 41.79 40.32 27.68
CA TYR A 118 42.96 39.59 27.21
C TYR A 118 43.88 40.51 26.41
N THR A 119 45.17 40.53 26.73
CA THR A 119 46.16 41.31 26.02
C THR A 119 47.06 40.41 25.18
N THR A 120 47.16 40.65 23.87
CA THR A 120 48.05 39.89 23.01
C THR A 120 49.52 40.04 23.44
N THR A 121 50.29 38.94 23.31
CA THR A 121 51.64 38.87 23.88
C THR A 121 52.71 39.51 23.01
N GLY A 122 52.42 39.81 21.74
CA GLY A 122 53.41 40.42 20.85
C GLY A 122 52.81 40.79 19.50
N ILE A 123 53.68 40.95 18.46
CA ILE A 123 53.36 41.50 17.16
C ILE A 123 53.86 40.66 15.97
N ASN A 124 54.32 39.44 16.19
CA ASN A 124 54.94 38.61 15.16
C ASN A 124 54.42 37.17 15.19
N SER A 125 54.84 36.36 14.21
CA SER A 125 54.41 34.97 14.08
C SER A 125 54.71 34.07 15.27
N THR A 126 55.76 34.36 16.02
CA THR A 126 56.15 33.57 17.23
C THR A 126 55.15 33.84 18.36
N SER A 127 54.86 35.13 18.63
CA SER A 127 53.82 35.48 19.63
C SER A 127 52.44 35.05 19.21
N TRP A 128 52.14 35.02 17.89
CA TRP A 128 50.89 34.54 17.38
C TRP A 128 50.61 33.08 17.72
N THR A 129 51.60 32.22 17.70
CA THR A 129 51.39 30.77 18.07
C THR A 129 50.83 30.59 19.48
N THR A 130 51.11 31.53 20.39
CA THR A 130 50.56 31.57 21.73
C THR A 130 49.18 32.22 21.73
N ASP A 131 49.06 33.39 21.13
CA ASP A 131 47.85 34.22 21.20
C ASP A 131 46.68 33.59 20.42
N VAL A 132 46.92 32.85 19.34
CA VAL A 132 45.89 32.19 18.54
C VAL A 132 45.11 31.15 19.36
N THR A 133 45.70 30.56 20.40
CA THR A 133 45.01 29.61 21.31
C THR A 133 43.87 30.27 22.09
N HIS A 134 43.92 31.61 22.25
CA HIS A 134 42.92 32.45 22.90
C HIS A 134 41.92 33.09 21.94
N LEU A 135 42.13 32.95 20.64
CA LEU A 135 41.38 33.61 19.59
C LEU A 135 40.63 32.61 18.72
N VAL A 136 39.63 33.08 17.99
CA VAL A 136 38.88 32.33 17.01
C VAL A 136 38.64 33.22 15.78
N SER A 137 38.77 32.66 14.59
CA SER A 137 38.52 33.39 13.33
C SER A 137 37.04 33.80 13.25
N VAL A 138 36.80 35.08 12.93
CA VAL A 138 35.43 35.64 12.88
C VAL A 138 34.68 35.18 11.63
N GLY A 139 35.35 34.93 10.53
CA GLY A 139 34.70 34.64 9.26
C GLY A 139 34.13 33.22 9.19
N ASP A 140 34.94 32.22 9.52
CA ASP A 140 34.59 30.81 9.30
C ASP A 140 34.08 30.11 10.59
N ALA A 141 34.72 30.40 11.73
CA ALA A 141 34.40 29.72 12.98
C ALA A 141 33.04 30.11 13.57
N THR A 142 32.62 31.38 13.39
CA THR A 142 31.30 31.82 13.87
C THR A 142 30.19 31.18 13.03
N LEU A 143 30.34 31.19 11.70
CA LEU A 143 29.37 30.54 10.84
C LEU A 143 29.28 29.04 11.09
N ARG A 144 30.42 28.36 11.31
CA ARG A 144 30.44 26.93 11.64
C ARG A 144 29.78 26.68 13.01
N GLN A 145 30.01 27.54 13.98
CA GLN A 145 29.38 27.44 15.30
C GLN A 145 27.88 27.68 15.22
N ASP A 146 27.44 28.66 14.44
CA ASP A 146 26.04 28.97 14.22
C ASP A 146 25.34 27.85 13.45
N LEU A 147 25.98 27.29 12.43
CA LEU A 147 25.48 26.13 11.68
C LEU A 147 25.45 24.86 12.52
N ALA A 148 26.35 24.71 13.48
CA ALA A 148 26.36 23.57 14.39
C ALA A 148 25.42 23.71 15.59
N SER A 149 24.79 24.86 15.76
CA SER A 149 23.92 25.18 16.88
C SER A 149 22.58 24.45 16.79
N ASN A 150 22.10 23.98 17.94
CA ASN A 150 20.75 23.39 18.09
C ASN A 150 19.69 24.45 18.46
N SER A 151 20.06 25.72 18.58
CA SER A 151 19.11 26.80 18.88
C SER A 151 18.09 26.99 17.76
N PRO A 152 16.85 27.40 18.04
CA PRO A 152 15.79 27.60 17.04
C PRO A 152 16.15 28.51 15.88
N ASP A 153 16.99 29.51 16.12
CA ASP A 153 17.35 30.54 15.12
C ASP A 153 18.66 30.23 14.39
N PHE A 154 19.29 29.09 14.65
CA PHE A 154 20.59 28.70 14.11
C PHE A 154 20.56 27.31 13.46
N GLY A 155 21.69 26.80 13.05
CA GLY A 155 21.81 25.50 12.41
C GLY A 155 21.06 25.45 11.07
N GLY A 156 20.19 24.49 10.92
CA GLY A 156 19.40 24.33 9.69
C GLY A 156 18.45 25.51 9.36
N ALA A 157 18.18 26.40 10.31
CA ALA A 157 17.40 27.60 10.08
C ALA A 157 18.19 28.70 9.34
N LEU A 158 19.54 28.64 9.35
CA LEU A 158 20.40 29.57 8.63
C LEU A 158 20.62 29.20 7.16
N VAL A 159 20.26 27.99 6.77
CA VAL A 159 20.42 27.51 5.39
C VAL A 159 19.06 27.43 4.74
N SER A 160 18.83 28.26 3.73
CA SER A 160 17.60 28.21 2.93
C SER A 160 17.82 27.50 1.60
N ILE A 161 16.78 26.79 1.17
CA ILE A 161 16.66 26.19 -0.15
C ILE A 161 15.36 26.75 -0.73
N ASP A 162 15.47 27.52 -1.78
CA ASP A 162 14.35 28.30 -2.33
C ASP A 162 13.70 29.20 -1.27
N ASN A 163 12.45 28.99 -0.93
CA ASN A 163 11.69 29.80 0.01
C ASN A 163 11.55 29.20 1.42
N ALA A 164 12.27 28.11 1.70
CA ALA A 164 12.21 27.42 3.00
C ALA A 164 13.60 27.14 3.54
N THR A 165 13.73 27.08 4.85
CA THR A 165 14.99 26.70 5.51
C THR A 165 15.17 25.17 5.51
N VAL A 166 16.42 24.71 5.62
CA VAL A 166 16.71 23.28 5.80
C VAL A 166 15.97 22.70 7.01
N ARG A 167 15.74 23.49 8.05
CA ARG A 167 14.96 23.09 9.21
C ARG A 167 13.48 22.86 8.87
N GLU A 168 12.89 23.75 8.07
CA GLU A 168 11.49 23.62 7.64
C GLU A 168 11.30 22.51 6.63
N LEU A 169 12.29 22.28 5.76
CA LEU A 169 12.30 21.18 4.79
C LEU A 169 12.72 19.85 5.40
N ALA A 170 13.45 19.85 6.51
CA ALA A 170 13.82 18.63 7.21
C ALA A 170 12.55 18.00 7.76
N GLU A 171 12.11 16.90 7.15
CA GLU A 171 11.15 16.00 7.79
C GLU A 171 11.65 15.71 9.20
N SER A 172 10.73 15.69 10.18
CA SER A 172 11.08 15.38 11.55
C SER A 172 11.76 14.00 11.62
N ASN A 173 13.06 13.97 11.83
CA ASN A 173 13.84 12.76 11.93
C ASN A 173 13.97 12.39 13.42
N ILE A 174 13.82 11.11 13.77
CA ILE A 174 13.93 10.64 15.15
C ILE A 174 15.26 11.04 15.79
N PHE A 175 16.34 11.12 15.02
CA PHE A 175 17.67 11.56 15.49
C PHE A 175 17.69 12.98 16.05
N MET A 176 16.74 13.85 15.68
CA MET A 176 16.64 15.21 16.22
C MET A 176 16.42 15.24 17.74
N LYS A 177 15.84 14.18 18.27
CA LYS A 177 15.52 14.08 19.71
C LYS A 177 16.27 12.95 20.41
N MET A 178 17.06 12.15 19.69
CA MET A 178 17.90 11.11 20.28
C MET A 178 19.20 11.69 20.84
N THR A 179 19.75 11.03 21.86
CA THR A 179 21.08 11.37 22.38
C THR A 179 22.16 11.03 21.36
N ARG A 180 23.30 11.74 21.41
CA ARG A 180 24.43 11.45 20.53
C ARG A 180 24.96 10.03 20.71
N SER A 181 24.94 9.51 21.92
CA SER A 181 25.34 8.14 22.25
C SER A 181 24.44 7.12 21.53
N ASP A 182 23.11 7.31 21.63
CA ASP A 182 22.13 6.42 21.00
C ASP A 182 22.25 6.44 19.46
N ILE A 183 22.42 7.63 18.87
CA ILE A 183 22.67 7.77 17.44
C ILE A 183 23.92 7.00 17.01
N ASN A 184 25.02 7.15 17.76
CA ASN A 184 26.27 6.45 17.47
C ASN A 184 26.10 4.93 17.57
N THR A 185 25.36 4.45 18.57
CA THR A 185 25.03 3.02 18.73
C THR A 185 24.20 2.52 17.54
N MET A 186 23.16 3.24 17.15
CA MET A 186 22.33 2.91 16.00
C MET A 186 23.12 2.82 14.68
N LEU A 187 24.06 3.75 14.48
CA LEU A 187 24.82 3.80 13.21
C LEU A 187 25.94 2.76 13.16
N ASN A 188 26.54 2.37 14.28
CA ASN A 188 27.79 1.64 14.29
C ASN A 188 27.69 0.20 14.82
N THR A 189 26.67 -0.14 15.61
CA THR A 189 26.57 -1.45 16.27
C THR A 189 25.46 -2.29 15.64
N PRO A 190 25.79 -3.31 14.83
CA PRO A 190 24.79 -4.16 14.20
C PRO A 190 23.91 -4.89 15.22
N GLY A 191 22.59 -4.80 15.05
CA GLY A 191 21.61 -5.47 15.88
C GLY A 191 21.45 -4.90 17.30
N ALA A 192 22.18 -3.83 17.65
CA ALA A 192 21.99 -3.17 18.96
C ALA A 192 20.57 -2.58 19.06
N GLU A 193 19.93 -2.84 20.18
CA GLU A 193 18.60 -2.31 20.48
C GLU A 193 18.72 -0.97 21.23
N VAL A 194 18.07 0.05 20.69
CA VAL A 194 18.07 1.40 21.25
C VAL A 194 16.64 1.84 21.55
N ALA A 195 16.36 2.14 22.81
CA ALA A 195 15.06 2.65 23.24
C ALA A 195 14.88 4.10 22.77
N VAL A 196 13.78 4.35 22.06
CA VAL A 196 13.52 5.66 21.45
C VAL A 196 12.17 6.27 21.85
N ASP A 197 11.52 5.72 22.88
CA ASP A 197 10.24 6.23 23.39
C ASP A 197 10.32 7.72 23.74
N TYR A 198 11.37 8.12 24.45
CA TYR A 198 11.60 9.50 24.85
C TYR A 198 11.75 10.45 23.64
N ALA A 199 12.44 9.99 22.60
CA ALA A 199 12.66 10.80 21.40
C ALA A 199 11.38 10.93 20.56
N LEU A 200 10.63 9.84 20.41
CA LEU A 200 9.34 9.85 19.72
C LEU A 200 8.33 10.72 20.44
N GLN A 201 8.24 10.61 21.78
CA GLN A 201 7.36 11.45 22.59
C GLN A 201 7.73 12.93 22.45
N ALA A 202 9.04 13.26 22.51
CA ALA A 202 9.51 14.64 22.35
C ALA A 202 9.21 15.25 20.96
N ILE A 203 9.14 14.43 19.91
CA ILE A 203 8.70 14.86 18.57
C ILE A 203 7.20 15.16 18.58
N ILE A 204 6.40 14.30 19.17
CA ILE A 204 4.95 14.48 19.30
C ILE A 204 4.64 15.75 20.13
N ASP A 205 5.29 15.92 21.27
CA ASP A 205 5.12 17.07 22.16
C ASP A 205 5.55 18.39 21.52
N ALA A 206 6.55 18.35 20.64
CA ALA A 206 6.95 19.49 19.83
C ALA A 206 5.95 19.84 18.71
N GLY A 207 4.85 19.09 18.56
CA GLY A 207 3.77 19.36 17.63
C GLY A 207 4.00 18.88 16.20
N TYR A 208 5.08 18.14 15.93
CA TYR A 208 5.30 17.53 14.63
C TYR A 208 4.17 16.56 14.29
N LYS A 209 3.83 16.45 13.00
CA LYS A 209 2.76 15.56 12.50
C LYS A 209 3.30 14.26 11.90
N SER A 210 4.61 14.17 11.77
CA SER A 210 5.28 12.98 11.24
C SER A 210 6.67 12.82 11.83
N VAL A 211 7.23 11.61 11.69
CA VAL A 211 8.61 11.31 12.01
C VAL A 211 9.18 10.32 11.00
N ARG A 212 10.41 10.56 10.56
CA ARG A 212 11.20 9.60 9.79
C ARG A 212 12.15 8.84 10.72
N PHE A 213 12.13 7.52 10.60
CA PHE A 213 13.12 6.64 11.20
C PHE A 213 14.15 6.26 10.12
N PRO A 214 15.40 6.72 10.21
CA PRO A 214 16.42 6.41 9.21
C PRO A 214 16.62 4.91 9.00
N HIS A 215 16.75 4.50 7.73
CA HIS A 215 16.92 3.10 7.34
C HIS A 215 18.39 2.67 7.22
N SER A 216 19.32 3.62 7.08
CA SER A 216 20.76 3.37 6.95
C SER A 216 21.45 3.00 8.26
N VAL A 217 20.70 2.64 9.27
CA VAL A 217 21.20 2.25 10.59
C VAL A 217 21.52 0.75 10.65
N LYS A 218 22.45 0.40 11.51
CA LYS A 218 22.80 -1.00 11.82
C LYS A 218 22.03 -1.54 13.02
N GLY A 219 21.55 -0.66 13.91
CA GLY A 219 20.80 -0.98 15.10
C GLY A 219 19.29 -1.16 14.83
N ILE A 220 18.57 -1.42 15.91
CA ILE A 220 17.12 -1.66 15.95
C ILE A 220 16.50 -0.66 16.92
N TYR A 221 15.50 0.07 16.47
CA TYR A 221 14.71 0.96 17.33
C TYR A 221 13.78 0.14 18.22
N THR A 222 13.74 0.40 19.53
CA THR A 222 12.80 -0.27 20.43
C THR A 222 11.83 0.71 21.06
N LEU A 223 10.57 0.25 21.22
CA LEU A 223 9.48 0.97 21.87
C LEU A 223 8.81 0.08 22.91
N ASN A 224 8.42 0.66 24.03
CA ASN A 224 7.89 -0.05 25.21
C ASN A 224 6.37 0.08 25.41
N GLY A 225 5.65 0.66 24.45
CA GLY A 225 4.20 0.84 24.52
C GLY A 225 3.74 2.05 25.33
N SER A 226 4.63 2.92 25.78
CA SER A 226 4.26 4.14 26.51
C SER A 226 3.78 5.27 25.59
N VAL A 227 4.30 5.33 24.36
CA VAL A 227 3.98 6.41 23.42
C VAL A 227 2.65 6.16 22.75
N ILE A 228 1.75 7.15 22.82
CA ILE A 228 0.46 7.16 22.13
C ILE A 228 0.59 7.97 20.85
N LEU A 229 0.36 7.33 19.70
CA LEU A 229 0.35 8.03 18.41
C LEU A 229 -0.95 8.81 18.26
N PRO A 230 -0.91 10.14 18.16
CA PRO A 230 -2.12 10.94 17.99
C PRO A 230 -2.73 10.75 16.59
N GLY A 231 -4.02 11.03 16.47
CA GLY A 231 -4.72 10.94 15.19
C GLY A 231 -4.04 11.79 14.11
N GLY A 232 -3.72 11.16 12.98
CA GLY A 232 -3.04 11.80 11.86
C GLY A 232 -1.50 11.82 11.93
N PHE A 233 -0.90 11.37 13.03
CA PHE A 233 0.57 11.27 13.12
C PHE A 233 1.09 10.15 12.22
N THR A 234 2.19 10.42 11.49
CA THR A 234 2.73 9.49 10.50
C THR A 234 4.18 9.12 10.80
N ILE A 235 4.48 7.83 10.73
CA ILE A 235 5.84 7.28 10.83
C ILE A 235 6.30 6.84 9.44
N TYR A 236 7.48 7.28 9.04
CA TYR A 236 8.14 6.91 7.79
C TYR A 236 9.43 6.16 8.06
N GLY A 237 9.65 5.11 7.30
CA GLY A 237 10.90 4.37 7.22
C GLY A 237 11.13 3.84 5.81
N GLU A 238 12.20 3.06 5.65
CA GLU A 238 12.48 2.29 4.44
C GLU A 238 12.99 0.92 4.85
N CYS A 239 12.43 -0.14 4.29
CA CYS A 239 12.82 -1.50 4.65
C CYS A 239 12.71 -2.48 3.48
N SER A 240 13.56 -3.51 3.52
CA SER A 240 13.33 -4.75 2.80
C SER A 240 12.53 -5.69 3.71
N LYS A 241 11.46 -6.23 3.18
CA LYS A 241 10.56 -7.12 3.94
C LYS A 241 11.04 -8.57 3.81
N PRO A 242 11.72 -9.13 4.81
CA PRO A 242 12.19 -10.51 4.70
C PRO A 242 11.00 -11.47 4.64
N TYR A 243 11.08 -12.44 3.73
CA TYR A 243 10.04 -13.44 3.56
C TYR A 243 10.08 -14.50 4.68
N THR A 244 11.28 -14.86 5.09
CA THR A 244 11.49 -15.86 6.16
C THR A 244 12.15 -15.19 7.35
N ILE A 245 11.56 -15.40 8.53
CA ILE A 245 12.07 -14.93 9.82
C ILE A 245 12.39 -16.16 10.65
N THR A 246 13.66 -16.34 10.97
CA THR A 246 14.15 -17.45 11.79
C THR A 246 14.51 -17.02 13.22
N ASP A 247 15.08 -15.83 13.36
CA ASP A 247 15.59 -15.29 14.62
C ASP A 247 15.74 -13.76 14.57
N ASP A 248 16.34 -13.18 15.59
CA ASP A 248 16.57 -11.73 15.67
C ASP A 248 17.55 -11.22 14.62
N SER A 249 18.48 -12.04 14.15
CA SER A 249 19.44 -11.66 13.11
C SER A 249 18.78 -11.46 11.75
N SER A 250 17.60 -12.06 11.54
CA SER A 250 16.82 -11.92 10.30
C SER A 250 16.45 -10.48 9.97
N PHE A 251 16.48 -9.57 10.95
CA PHE A 251 16.13 -8.17 10.77
C PHE A 251 17.35 -7.26 10.57
N VAL A 252 18.56 -7.70 10.92
CA VAL A 252 19.76 -6.88 10.83
C VAL A 252 20.04 -6.50 9.38
N GLY A 253 20.25 -5.20 9.13
CA GLY A 253 20.49 -4.66 7.79
C GLY A 253 19.29 -4.66 6.85
N LYS A 254 18.07 -4.90 7.37
CA LYS A 254 16.84 -4.86 6.56
C LYS A 254 16.19 -3.47 6.50
N GLY A 255 16.85 -2.46 7.05
CA GLY A 255 16.37 -1.09 7.04
C GLY A 255 15.75 -0.65 8.37
N THR A 256 14.67 0.10 8.32
CA THR A 256 14.00 0.62 9.51
C THR A 256 13.25 -0.48 10.25
N VAL A 257 13.80 -0.93 11.36
CA VAL A 257 13.18 -1.94 12.25
C VAL A 257 12.74 -1.26 13.55
N ILE A 258 11.45 -1.32 13.85
CA ILE A 258 10.85 -0.89 15.12
C ILE A 258 10.38 -2.15 15.85
N ARG A 259 11.00 -2.46 16.95
CA ARG A 259 10.79 -3.68 17.74
C ARG A 259 10.14 -3.37 19.07
N LYS A 260 9.28 -4.25 19.52
CA LYS A 260 8.78 -4.24 20.89
C LYS A 260 9.96 -4.39 21.88
N ALA A 261 10.09 -3.49 22.84
CA ALA A 261 11.13 -3.58 23.86
C ALA A 261 11.00 -4.87 24.69
N SER A 262 12.10 -5.38 25.21
CA SER A 262 12.09 -6.57 26.06
C SER A 262 11.25 -6.30 27.32
N GLY A 263 10.35 -7.23 27.66
CA GLY A 263 9.43 -7.09 28.79
C GLY A 263 8.25 -6.13 28.57
N ALA A 264 8.20 -5.40 27.45
CA ALA A 264 7.04 -4.57 27.10
C ALA A 264 5.87 -5.43 26.59
N ASP A 265 4.65 -4.94 26.78
CA ASP A 265 3.47 -5.58 26.23
C ASP A 265 3.21 -5.19 24.77
N TYR A 266 3.48 -3.94 24.38
CA TYR A 266 3.10 -3.39 23.07
C TYR A 266 4.21 -2.51 22.50
N ILE A 267 4.13 -2.17 21.21
CA ILE A 267 5.00 -1.14 20.60
C ILE A 267 4.44 0.25 20.87
N PHE A 268 3.13 0.46 20.73
CA PHE A 268 2.47 1.74 20.94
C PHE A 268 1.42 1.66 22.05
N GLY A 269 1.19 2.78 22.72
CA GLY A 269 0.24 2.92 23.81
C GLY A 269 -1.24 2.82 23.38
N PRO A 270 -2.15 2.74 24.35
CA PRO A 270 -3.59 2.55 24.08
C PRO A 270 -4.19 3.75 23.36
N GLY A 271 -5.07 3.49 22.38
CA GLY A 271 -5.71 4.53 21.59
C GLY A 271 -4.88 5.11 20.46
N SER A 272 -3.68 4.58 20.21
CA SER A 272 -2.83 4.99 19.08
C SER A 272 -3.53 4.76 17.75
N VAL A 273 -3.49 5.76 16.86
CA VAL A 273 -3.93 5.66 15.46
C VAL A 273 -2.68 5.63 14.58
N PHE A 274 -2.31 4.45 14.14
CA PHE A 274 -1.08 4.27 13.38
C PHE A 274 -1.23 4.66 11.90
N ARG A 275 -0.26 5.44 11.40
CA ARG A 275 0.00 5.65 9.98
C ARG A 275 1.48 5.40 9.76
N ILE A 276 1.81 4.22 9.26
CA ILE A 276 3.19 3.74 9.19
C ILE A 276 3.51 3.31 7.76
N TYR A 277 4.62 3.81 7.25
CA TYR A 277 5.09 3.58 5.90
C TYR A 277 6.53 3.07 5.92
N GLY A 278 6.79 1.96 5.23
CA GLY A 278 8.14 1.48 4.97
C GLY A 278 8.90 0.97 6.21
N CYS A 279 8.22 0.53 7.26
CA CYS A 279 8.87 0.02 8.47
C CYS A 279 8.69 -1.50 8.63
N ILE A 280 9.67 -2.14 9.23
CA ILE A 280 9.51 -3.45 9.85
C ILE A 280 9.04 -3.25 11.28
N LEU A 281 7.90 -3.83 11.62
CA LEU A 281 7.34 -3.88 12.96
C LEU A 281 7.55 -5.29 13.50
N ASP A 282 8.22 -5.42 14.63
CA ASP A 282 8.59 -6.70 15.21
C ASP A 282 8.08 -6.85 16.64
N GLY A 283 7.16 -7.78 16.86
CA GLY A 283 6.55 -8.08 18.15
C GLY A 283 7.41 -8.95 19.08
N ARG A 284 8.55 -9.46 18.60
CA ARG A 284 9.55 -10.24 19.34
C ARG A 284 9.11 -11.68 19.73
N ASP A 285 7.96 -11.84 20.34
CA ASP A 285 7.62 -13.06 21.08
C ASP A 285 6.26 -13.71 20.74
N LYS A 286 5.49 -13.10 19.87
CA LYS A 286 4.12 -13.54 19.50
C LYS A 286 3.09 -13.53 20.66
N LEU A 287 3.39 -12.86 21.75
CA LEU A 287 2.52 -12.85 22.93
C LEU A 287 1.50 -11.72 22.94
N ARG A 288 1.79 -10.63 22.23
CA ARG A 288 0.98 -9.41 22.25
C ARG A 288 0.73 -8.85 20.84
N PRO A 289 -0.37 -8.12 20.64
CA PRO A 289 -0.60 -7.37 19.40
C PRO A 289 0.26 -6.10 19.32
N LEU A 290 0.19 -5.42 18.17
CA LEU A 290 0.96 -4.20 17.88
C LEU A 290 0.66 -3.05 18.86
N ILE A 291 -0.59 -2.89 19.25
CA ILE A 291 -1.10 -1.79 20.07
C ILE A 291 -1.86 -2.32 21.27
N ASN A 292 -1.73 -1.65 22.41
CA ASN A 292 -2.56 -1.91 23.57
C ASN A 292 -4.05 -1.60 23.27
N GLN A 293 -4.92 -2.53 23.61
CA GLN A 293 -6.29 -2.58 23.07
C GLN A 293 -7.40 -2.29 24.06
N THR A 294 -7.18 -1.42 24.96
CA THR A 294 -8.28 -0.95 25.81
C THR A 294 -9.32 -0.13 25.04
N ASN A 295 -9.00 0.33 23.83
CA ASN A 295 -9.87 1.18 23.02
C ASN A 295 -9.93 0.74 21.55
N GLN A 296 -11.03 1.10 20.86
CA GLN A 296 -11.22 0.89 19.44
C GLN A 296 -10.21 1.69 18.60
N VAL A 297 -9.50 1.04 17.69
CA VAL A 297 -8.62 1.70 16.71
C VAL A 297 -9.42 2.00 15.44
N ARG A 298 -9.39 3.24 14.98
CA ARG A 298 -10.06 3.68 13.75
C ARG A 298 -9.11 4.39 12.81
N GLY A 299 -9.17 4.04 11.51
CA GLY A 299 -8.45 4.77 10.46
C GLY A 299 -6.95 4.54 10.39
N GLY A 300 -6.44 3.39 10.84
CA GLY A 300 -5.02 3.04 10.73
C GLY A 300 -4.56 2.75 9.31
N ILE A 301 -3.30 3.06 9.00
CA ILE A 301 -2.67 2.78 7.70
C ILE A 301 -1.34 2.07 7.93
N LEU A 302 -1.14 0.94 7.23
CA LEU A 302 0.15 0.27 7.08
C LEU A 302 0.43 0.11 5.59
N PHE A 303 1.48 0.71 5.10
CA PHE A 303 1.82 0.65 3.69
C PHE A 303 3.31 0.37 3.48
N ASN A 304 3.60 -0.62 2.65
CA ASN A 304 4.96 -1.09 2.41
C ASN A 304 5.71 -1.51 3.69
N CYS A 305 4.98 -2.10 4.64
CA CYS A 305 5.51 -2.53 5.94
C CYS A 305 5.73 -4.03 6.01
N GLY A 306 6.65 -4.45 6.89
CA GLY A 306 6.75 -5.81 7.37
C GLY A 306 6.19 -5.91 8.79
N VAL A 307 5.40 -6.94 9.10
CA VAL A 307 4.78 -7.13 10.42
C VAL A 307 5.03 -8.56 10.90
N TYR A 308 5.83 -8.71 11.93
CA TYR A 308 6.38 -9.99 12.33
C TYR A 308 6.28 -10.23 13.83
N ARG A 309 6.11 -11.49 14.21
CA ARG A 309 6.21 -12.02 15.58
C ARG A 309 5.28 -11.35 16.60
N PHE A 310 4.06 -10.97 16.17
CA PHE A 310 2.98 -10.54 17.04
C PHE A 310 2.02 -11.70 17.36
N LEU A 311 1.22 -11.57 18.41
CA LEU A 311 0.06 -12.43 18.63
C LEU A 311 -0.95 -12.23 17.47
N TYR A 312 -1.24 -10.99 17.13
CA TYR A 312 -2.00 -10.61 15.95
C TYR A 312 -1.16 -9.62 15.15
N GLY A 313 -0.84 -9.95 13.90
CA GLY A 313 -0.06 -9.06 13.03
C GLY A 313 -0.79 -7.73 12.85
N ILE A 314 -2.04 -7.80 12.42
CA ILE A 314 -2.93 -6.64 12.30
C ILE A 314 -4.27 -6.99 12.95
N GLY A 315 -4.84 -6.04 13.65
CA GLY A 315 -6.15 -6.18 14.25
C GLY A 315 -6.13 -6.71 15.67
N SER A 316 -7.30 -6.89 16.22
CA SER A 316 -7.60 -7.49 17.51
C SER A 316 -9.11 -7.48 17.78
N TYR A 317 -9.62 -6.80 18.83
CA TYR A 317 -11.04 -6.84 19.17
C TYR A 317 -11.92 -5.83 18.43
N SER A 318 -11.37 -4.75 17.89
CA SER A 318 -12.16 -3.69 17.23
C SER A 318 -11.29 -2.75 16.39
N TYR A 319 -10.74 -3.23 15.30
CA TYR A 319 -10.02 -2.39 14.35
C TYR A 319 -10.94 -2.04 13.17
N THR A 320 -11.27 -0.76 13.03
CA THR A 320 -12.21 -0.25 12.02
C THR A 320 -11.53 0.65 11.02
N SER A 321 -11.88 0.53 9.74
CA SER A 321 -11.38 1.37 8.65
C SER A 321 -9.84 1.34 8.51
N ILE A 322 -9.24 0.18 8.70
CA ILE A 322 -7.81 -0.03 8.55
C ILE A 322 -7.48 -0.26 7.08
N GLN A 323 -6.38 0.32 6.63
CA GLN A 323 -5.83 0.11 5.30
C GLN A 323 -4.44 -0.53 5.40
N VAL A 324 -4.29 -1.71 4.82
CA VAL A 324 -3.01 -2.40 4.69
C VAL A 324 -2.71 -2.57 3.21
N GLY A 325 -1.55 -2.10 2.76
CA GLY A 325 -1.16 -2.19 1.37
C GLY A 325 0.32 -2.50 1.17
N LYS A 326 0.64 -3.27 0.12
CA LYS A 326 2.01 -3.63 -0.29
C LYS A 326 2.89 -4.16 0.84
N SER A 327 2.29 -4.84 1.81
CA SER A 327 2.93 -5.22 3.07
C SER A 327 3.21 -6.73 3.14
N SER A 328 4.00 -7.13 4.14
CA SER A 328 4.30 -8.53 4.44
C SER A 328 3.94 -8.79 5.90
N ILE A 329 2.94 -9.63 6.13
CA ILE A 329 2.47 -10.03 7.47
C ILE A 329 2.87 -11.49 7.65
N CYS A 330 3.98 -11.72 8.37
CA CYS A 330 4.60 -13.04 8.40
C CYS A 330 5.00 -13.44 9.83
N ALA A 331 5.04 -14.75 10.06
CA ALA A 331 5.54 -15.34 11.31
C ALA A 331 4.86 -14.83 12.61
N ASN A 332 3.61 -14.37 12.52
CA ASN A 332 2.79 -14.05 13.69
C ASN A 332 2.05 -15.31 14.22
N THR A 333 1.31 -15.20 15.30
CA THR A 333 0.38 -16.27 15.67
C THR A 333 -0.83 -16.26 14.74
N ILE A 334 -1.50 -15.14 14.58
CA ILE A 334 -2.53 -14.88 13.57
C ILE A 334 -2.11 -13.67 12.75
N GLY A 335 -2.23 -13.75 11.42
CA GLY A 335 -1.83 -12.64 10.55
C GLY A 335 -2.75 -11.42 10.71
N VAL A 336 -4.03 -11.62 10.45
CA VAL A 336 -5.07 -10.59 10.55
C VAL A 336 -6.19 -11.06 11.45
N ARG A 337 -6.57 -10.26 12.43
CA ARG A 337 -7.61 -10.56 13.42
C ARG A 337 -8.67 -9.48 13.48
N ASN A 338 -9.94 -9.82 13.31
CA ASN A 338 -11.13 -8.99 13.60
C ASN A 338 -11.07 -7.55 13.05
N LEU A 339 -10.92 -7.40 11.74
CA LEU A 339 -11.08 -6.11 11.07
C LEU A 339 -12.55 -5.81 10.76
N ILE A 340 -12.91 -4.53 10.76
CA ILE A 340 -14.24 -4.00 10.41
C ILE A 340 -14.06 -2.92 9.35
N ASP A 341 -14.87 -2.93 8.27
CA ASP A 341 -14.86 -1.93 7.20
C ASP A 341 -13.45 -1.64 6.64
N SER A 342 -12.62 -2.66 6.54
CA SER A 342 -11.18 -2.52 6.33
C SER A 342 -10.73 -3.11 4.99
N ARG A 343 -9.50 -2.77 4.57
CA ARG A 343 -8.92 -3.22 3.30
C ARG A 343 -7.52 -3.74 3.50
N VAL A 344 -7.25 -4.93 2.94
CA VAL A 344 -5.92 -5.54 2.84
C VAL A 344 -5.65 -5.81 1.36
N ILE A 345 -4.69 -5.09 0.79
CA ILE A 345 -4.46 -5.06 -0.66
C ILE A 345 -2.97 -5.27 -0.96
N ASP A 346 -2.65 -6.02 -2.04
CA ASP A 346 -1.28 -6.25 -2.50
C ASP A 346 -0.35 -6.75 -1.37
N THR A 347 -0.81 -7.64 -0.52
CA THR A 347 -0.14 -7.99 0.73
C THR A 347 0.14 -9.50 0.80
N THR A 348 1.31 -9.88 1.31
CA THR A 348 1.63 -11.27 1.61
C THR A 348 1.28 -11.59 3.07
N ILE A 349 0.54 -12.67 3.31
CA ILE A 349 0.23 -13.20 4.64
C ILE A 349 0.71 -14.64 4.69
N ASN A 350 1.82 -14.90 5.37
CA ASN A 350 2.39 -16.24 5.34
C ASN A 350 3.02 -16.67 6.68
N THR A 351 3.26 -17.99 6.82
CA THR A 351 3.98 -18.60 7.95
C THR A 351 3.42 -18.25 9.34
N GLN A 352 2.13 -17.98 9.42
CA GLN A 352 1.49 -17.80 10.73
C GLN A 352 1.47 -19.15 11.49
N SER A 353 1.64 -19.11 12.81
CA SER A 353 1.58 -20.33 13.62
C SER A 353 0.14 -20.82 13.89
N SER A 354 -0.86 -20.06 13.45
CA SER A 354 -2.28 -20.40 13.44
C SER A 354 -2.90 -19.94 12.11
N HIS A 355 -3.98 -19.16 12.12
CA HIS A 355 -4.69 -18.71 10.93
C HIS A 355 -4.01 -17.54 10.24
N ALA A 356 -4.11 -17.44 8.91
CA ALA A 356 -3.68 -16.23 8.20
C ALA A 356 -4.62 -15.06 8.49
N VAL A 357 -5.91 -15.29 8.29
CA VAL A 357 -6.99 -14.33 8.57
C VAL A 357 -8.01 -15.01 9.46
N ASP A 358 -8.39 -14.35 10.53
CA ASP A 358 -9.37 -14.85 11.50
C ASP A 358 -10.36 -13.74 11.86
N LEU A 359 -11.55 -13.81 11.26
CA LEU A 359 -12.65 -12.87 11.45
C LEU A 359 -13.77 -13.51 12.25
N GLN A 360 -14.00 -13.00 13.42
CA GLN A 360 -15.05 -13.45 14.32
C GLN A 360 -16.28 -12.54 14.25
N GLU A 361 -17.33 -12.89 14.98
CA GLU A 361 -18.57 -12.11 15.06
C GLU A 361 -18.29 -10.60 15.27
N GLY A 362 -18.94 -9.76 14.47
CA GLY A 362 -18.74 -8.30 14.47
C GLY A 362 -17.62 -7.79 13.58
N ALA A 363 -16.75 -8.64 13.04
CA ALA A 363 -15.66 -8.27 12.12
C ALA A 363 -16.14 -8.27 10.66
N ASN A 364 -16.89 -7.27 10.25
CA ASN A 364 -17.66 -7.27 9.01
C ASN A 364 -17.09 -6.34 7.92
N ASN A 365 -17.56 -6.54 6.67
CA ASN A 365 -17.38 -5.63 5.52
C ASN A 365 -15.92 -5.39 5.13
N ASN A 366 -15.10 -6.42 5.12
CA ASN A 366 -13.69 -6.31 4.78
C ASN A 366 -13.43 -6.67 3.31
N LEU A 367 -12.46 -5.98 2.70
CA LEU A 367 -11.94 -6.30 1.39
C LEU A 367 -10.52 -6.85 1.49
N PHE A 368 -10.32 -8.07 0.99
CA PHE A 368 -9.02 -8.67 0.73
C PHE A 368 -8.83 -8.76 -0.78
N GLN A 369 -7.81 -8.10 -1.31
CA GLN A 369 -7.58 -8.03 -2.74
C GLN A 369 -6.11 -8.22 -3.08
N ASN A 370 -5.83 -9.09 -4.06
CA ASN A 370 -4.47 -9.41 -4.50
C ASN A 370 -3.54 -9.80 -3.33
N VAL A 371 -4.07 -10.61 -2.41
CA VAL A 371 -3.33 -11.11 -1.26
C VAL A 371 -2.70 -12.47 -1.61
N ARG A 372 -1.46 -12.64 -1.22
CA ARG A 372 -0.77 -13.92 -1.24
C ARG A 372 -0.84 -14.55 0.15
N ASN A 373 -1.77 -15.51 0.35
CA ASN A 373 -2.06 -16.15 1.62
C ASN A 373 -1.53 -17.59 1.59
N GLU A 374 -0.41 -17.86 2.25
CA GLU A 374 0.25 -19.14 2.08
C GLU A 374 1.05 -19.62 3.31
N TRP A 375 1.28 -20.94 3.39
CA TRP A 375 2.14 -21.57 4.39
C TRP A 375 1.73 -21.33 5.85
N ASN A 376 0.49 -20.99 6.12
CA ASN A 376 0.01 -20.83 7.49
C ASN A 376 -0.31 -22.21 8.11
N THR A 377 -0.12 -22.37 9.41
CA THR A 377 -0.33 -23.66 10.08
C THR A 377 -1.82 -24.02 10.18
N GLY A 378 -2.68 -23.02 10.29
CA GLY A 378 -4.14 -23.19 10.38
C GLY A 378 -4.85 -22.91 9.06
N VAL A 379 -6.04 -22.33 9.16
CA VAL A 379 -6.91 -21.95 8.05
C VAL A 379 -6.38 -20.70 7.36
N GLY A 380 -6.51 -20.64 6.03
CA GLY A 380 -6.18 -19.43 5.26
C GLY A 380 -7.11 -18.25 5.61
N TYR A 381 -8.42 -18.44 5.47
CA TYR A 381 -9.47 -17.48 5.85
C TYR A 381 -10.47 -18.18 6.77
N ASN A 382 -10.39 -17.94 8.06
CA ASN A 382 -11.34 -18.40 9.07
C ASN A 382 -12.35 -17.28 9.34
N ILE A 383 -13.59 -17.46 8.88
CA ILE A 383 -14.66 -16.47 8.95
C ILE A 383 -15.82 -17.06 9.76
N SER A 384 -15.91 -16.66 11.02
CA SER A 384 -16.87 -17.22 11.98
C SER A 384 -17.80 -16.11 12.51
N GLY A 385 -19.05 -16.08 12.08
CA GLY A 385 -20.02 -15.06 12.46
C GLY A 385 -19.78 -13.68 11.83
N SER A 386 -18.78 -13.53 10.99
CA SER A 386 -18.39 -12.30 10.28
C SER A 386 -19.01 -12.29 8.89
N VAL A 387 -19.61 -11.19 8.45
CA VAL A 387 -20.34 -11.08 7.18
C VAL A 387 -19.84 -9.91 6.30
N GLY A 388 -20.24 -9.92 5.03
CA GLY A 388 -19.91 -8.84 4.10
C GLY A 388 -18.45 -8.81 3.65
N ASN A 389 -17.72 -9.89 3.79
CA ASN A 389 -16.32 -9.97 3.40
C ASN A 389 -16.17 -10.32 1.92
N ILE A 390 -15.29 -9.60 1.23
CA ILE A 390 -14.95 -9.80 -0.18
C ILE A 390 -13.49 -10.19 -0.30
N ILE A 391 -13.22 -11.30 -1.02
CA ILE A 391 -11.89 -11.86 -1.23
C ILE A 391 -11.69 -12.06 -2.74
N THR A 392 -10.73 -11.39 -3.34
CA THR A 392 -10.60 -11.40 -4.80
C THR A 392 -9.16 -11.23 -5.30
N GLY A 393 -8.85 -11.83 -6.45
CA GLY A 393 -7.57 -11.68 -7.13
C GLY A 393 -6.40 -12.37 -6.41
N GLU A 394 -6.61 -13.44 -5.68
CA GLU A 394 -5.63 -13.97 -4.72
C GLU A 394 -4.94 -15.27 -5.17
N LEU A 395 -3.83 -15.54 -4.51
CA LEU A 395 -3.24 -16.87 -4.41
C LEU A 395 -3.34 -17.34 -2.95
N VAL A 396 -4.12 -18.42 -2.72
CA VAL A 396 -4.25 -19.05 -1.41
C VAL A 396 -3.67 -20.46 -1.50
N ASP A 397 -2.54 -20.70 -0.82
CA ASP A 397 -1.72 -21.90 -1.07
C ASP A 397 -1.15 -22.49 0.22
N ARG A 398 -1.09 -23.83 0.29
CA ARG A 398 -0.37 -24.61 1.33
C ARG A 398 -0.71 -24.25 2.78
N ASN A 399 -1.92 -23.82 3.06
CA ASN A 399 -2.35 -23.67 4.44
C ASN A 399 -2.50 -25.04 5.12
N GLY A 400 -2.21 -25.12 6.40
CA GLY A 400 -2.21 -26.36 7.15
C GLY A 400 -3.60 -26.99 7.30
N SER A 401 -4.64 -26.19 7.16
CA SER A 401 -6.06 -26.57 7.22
C SER A 401 -6.76 -26.09 5.94
N ALA A 402 -8.07 -25.92 5.93
CA ALA A 402 -8.82 -25.40 4.80
C ALA A 402 -8.27 -24.02 4.34
N ASN A 403 -8.31 -23.74 3.04
CA ASN A 403 -8.01 -22.39 2.57
C ASN A 403 -9.08 -21.39 3.01
N PHE A 404 -10.35 -21.80 3.00
CA PHE A 404 -11.49 -21.00 3.45
C PHE A 404 -12.37 -21.82 4.39
N ALA A 405 -12.68 -21.29 5.56
CA ALA A 405 -13.64 -21.86 6.50
C ALA A 405 -14.65 -20.78 6.90
N ILE A 406 -15.92 -21.05 6.60
CA ILE A 406 -17.05 -20.15 6.85
C ILE A 406 -17.99 -20.83 7.83
N THR A 407 -18.15 -20.26 9.02
CA THR A 407 -18.86 -20.91 10.12
C THR A 407 -19.73 -19.93 10.92
N ASN A 408 -20.65 -20.45 11.70
CA ASN A 408 -21.43 -19.70 12.70
C ASN A 408 -22.15 -18.45 12.15
N GLY A 409 -22.77 -18.54 10.98
CA GLY A 409 -23.42 -17.40 10.33
C GLY A 409 -22.45 -16.46 9.60
N GLY A 410 -21.21 -16.89 9.43
CA GLY A 410 -20.21 -16.13 8.66
C GLY A 410 -20.53 -16.09 7.17
N GLY A 411 -19.97 -15.11 6.46
CA GLY A 411 -20.23 -14.95 5.05
C GLY A 411 -19.09 -14.34 4.25
N ALA A 412 -18.85 -14.88 3.04
CA ALA A 412 -17.86 -14.39 2.11
C ALA A 412 -18.32 -14.44 0.66
N ILE A 413 -17.89 -13.44 -0.11
CA ILE A 413 -17.92 -13.41 -1.57
C ILE A 413 -16.48 -13.56 -2.05
N ILE A 414 -16.20 -14.61 -2.82
CA ILE A 414 -14.87 -15.02 -3.25
C ILE A 414 -14.82 -15.05 -4.77
N GLY A 415 -13.81 -14.42 -5.36
CA GLY A 415 -13.69 -14.40 -6.82
C GLY A 415 -12.29 -14.26 -7.37
N ASP A 416 -12.14 -14.65 -8.65
CA ASP A 416 -10.93 -14.41 -9.45
C ASP A 416 -9.62 -14.86 -8.79
N LEU A 417 -9.56 -16.06 -8.23
CA LEU A 417 -8.40 -16.52 -7.47
C LEU A 417 -7.98 -17.97 -7.76
N PHE A 418 -6.77 -18.29 -7.31
CA PHE A 418 -6.26 -19.64 -7.23
C PHE A 418 -6.28 -20.14 -5.79
N SER A 419 -6.96 -21.28 -5.55
CA SER A 419 -6.93 -22.02 -4.29
C SER A 419 -6.14 -23.31 -4.49
N GLN A 420 -5.02 -23.44 -3.80
CA GLN A 420 -4.07 -24.54 -4.03
C GLN A 420 -3.73 -25.24 -2.71
N ARG A 421 -3.50 -26.53 -2.78
CA ARG A 421 -2.82 -27.37 -1.78
C ARG A 421 -3.15 -27.11 -0.29
N PRO A 422 -4.41 -26.95 0.12
CA PRO A 422 -4.76 -26.85 1.53
C PRO A 422 -4.63 -28.19 2.25
N GLY A 423 -4.76 -28.18 3.57
CA GLY A 423 -4.84 -29.40 4.37
C GLY A 423 -3.50 -29.99 4.79
N ARG A 424 -2.39 -29.23 4.65
CA ARG A 424 -1.02 -29.68 4.94
C ARG A 424 -0.85 -30.29 6.34
N SER A 425 -1.59 -29.82 7.33
CA SER A 425 -1.55 -30.31 8.72
C SER A 425 -2.82 -31.04 9.11
N SER A 426 -3.79 -31.20 8.19
CA SER A 426 -5.06 -31.85 8.46
C SER A 426 -4.94 -33.38 8.36
N ALA A 427 -5.52 -34.09 9.32
CA ALA A 427 -5.61 -35.54 9.26
C ALA A 427 -6.46 -35.99 8.06
N SER A 428 -6.19 -37.18 7.55
CA SER A 428 -7.04 -37.83 6.55
C SER A 428 -8.47 -37.99 7.09
N GLY A 429 -9.46 -37.70 6.23
CA GLY A 429 -10.87 -37.71 6.61
C GLY A 429 -11.34 -36.47 7.37
N SER A 430 -10.46 -35.53 7.70
CA SER A 430 -10.83 -34.29 8.35
C SER A 430 -11.75 -33.45 7.45
N SER A 431 -12.75 -32.81 8.04
CA SER A 431 -13.60 -31.85 7.33
C SER A 431 -12.83 -30.63 6.81
N TYR A 432 -11.70 -30.32 7.42
CA TYR A 432 -10.82 -29.20 7.05
C TYR A 432 -9.75 -29.60 6.04
N ASN A 433 -9.69 -30.87 5.60
CA ASN A 433 -8.82 -31.25 4.46
C ASN A 433 -9.51 -30.93 3.12
N THR A 434 -9.74 -29.66 2.89
CA THR A 434 -10.57 -29.14 1.80
C THR A 434 -10.14 -27.72 1.40
N HIS A 435 -10.49 -27.29 0.19
CA HIS A 435 -10.32 -25.88 -0.19
C HIS A 435 -11.33 -24.98 0.54
N PHE A 436 -12.60 -25.38 0.54
CA PHE A 436 -13.69 -24.61 1.13
C PHE A 436 -14.45 -25.47 2.16
N TYR A 437 -14.56 -24.99 3.35
CA TYR A 437 -15.39 -25.54 4.41
C TYR A 437 -16.50 -24.55 4.76
N ILE A 438 -17.73 -25.03 4.84
CA ILE A 438 -18.86 -24.20 5.27
C ILE A 438 -19.79 -24.98 6.18
N GLU A 439 -20.25 -24.33 7.26
CA GLU A 439 -21.27 -24.86 8.20
C GLU A 439 -21.99 -23.73 8.96
N GLY A 440 -23.07 -24.11 9.61
CA GLY A 440 -23.78 -23.27 10.59
C GLY A 440 -24.90 -22.43 9.98
N ALA A 441 -25.93 -22.22 10.79
CA ALA A 441 -27.11 -21.45 10.40
C ALA A 441 -26.75 -20.02 9.98
N GLY A 442 -27.32 -19.56 8.86
CA GLY A 442 -27.10 -18.23 8.32
C GLY A 442 -25.77 -18.04 7.57
N SER A 443 -24.89 -19.06 7.54
CA SER A 443 -23.63 -18.97 6.80
C SER A 443 -23.86 -18.88 5.30
N TYR A 444 -23.02 -18.09 4.58
CA TYR A 444 -23.06 -18.05 3.12
C TYR A 444 -21.66 -18.02 2.49
N LEU A 445 -21.54 -18.73 1.38
CA LEU A 445 -20.33 -18.81 0.58
C LEU A 445 -20.71 -18.64 -0.88
N MET A 446 -20.32 -17.51 -1.49
CA MET A 446 -20.52 -17.21 -2.91
C MET A 446 -19.15 -17.17 -3.58
N VAL A 447 -18.93 -18.05 -4.56
CA VAL A 447 -17.63 -18.23 -5.21
C VAL A 447 -17.79 -18.14 -6.72
N SER A 448 -16.93 -17.36 -7.38
CA SER A 448 -16.91 -17.23 -8.84
C SER A 448 -15.49 -17.16 -9.40
N ASN A 449 -15.30 -17.71 -10.61
CA ASN A 449 -14.02 -17.66 -11.34
C ASN A 449 -12.82 -18.18 -10.52
N VAL A 450 -12.99 -19.21 -9.74
CA VAL A 450 -11.93 -19.79 -8.90
C VAL A 450 -11.39 -21.04 -9.56
N LYS A 451 -10.07 -21.16 -9.55
CA LYS A 451 -9.37 -22.39 -9.93
C LYS A 451 -8.81 -23.08 -8.71
N THR A 452 -9.21 -24.35 -8.49
CA THR A 452 -8.64 -25.20 -7.45
C THR A 452 -7.57 -26.12 -8.02
N ARG A 453 -6.55 -26.44 -7.21
CA ARG A 453 -5.45 -27.35 -7.60
C ARG A 453 -5.05 -28.28 -6.47
N THR A 454 -4.73 -29.52 -6.83
CA THR A 454 -3.90 -30.42 -6.03
C THR A 454 -2.43 -30.01 -6.19
N GLY A 455 -1.56 -30.43 -5.29
CA GLY A 455 -0.16 -30.04 -5.34
C GLY A 455 0.75 -31.09 -5.98
N VAL A 456 1.72 -30.59 -6.73
CA VAL A 456 2.99 -31.29 -6.95
C VAL A 456 3.99 -30.69 -5.96
N ASP A 457 4.90 -31.50 -5.45
CA ASP A 457 6.00 -31.03 -4.62
C ASP A 457 7.03 -30.31 -5.50
N ASP A 458 6.83 -29.00 -5.69
CA ASP A 458 7.67 -28.14 -6.52
C ASP A 458 8.68 -27.31 -5.71
N ASP A 459 8.67 -27.46 -4.37
CA ASP A 459 9.50 -26.68 -3.45
C ASP A 459 9.97 -27.46 -2.20
N GLY A 460 9.87 -28.77 -2.22
CA GLY A 460 10.27 -29.65 -1.10
C GLY A 460 9.30 -29.67 0.08
N GLY A 461 8.14 -29.01 -0.03
CA GLY A 461 7.11 -28.96 1.01
C GLY A 461 6.20 -30.18 1.09
N GLY A 462 6.42 -31.17 0.26
CA GLY A 462 5.62 -32.39 0.13
C GLY A 462 4.40 -32.23 -0.76
N ASN A 463 3.92 -33.37 -1.27
CA ASN A 463 2.67 -33.42 -2.05
C ASN A 463 1.48 -33.10 -1.15
N LEU A 464 0.84 -32.00 -1.43
CA LEU A 464 -0.34 -31.56 -0.71
C LEU A 464 -1.58 -31.82 -1.56
N THR A 465 -2.33 -32.81 -1.11
CA THR A 465 -3.48 -33.35 -1.83
C THR A 465 -4.71 -33.16 -0.98
N PRO A 466 -5.43 -32.04 -1.11
CA PRO A 466 -6.71 -31.91 -0.44
C PRO A 466 -7.65 -32.99 -0.88
N GLU A 467 -8.34 -33.64 0.09
CA GLU A 467 -9.26 -34.72 -0.19
C GLU A 467 -10.51 -34.25 -0.91
N ARG A 468 -10.91 -33.00 -0.65
CA ARG A 468 -12.15 -32.39 -1.17
C ARG A 468 -11.90 -30.98 -1.66
N VAL A 469 -12.72 -30.52 -2.59
CA VAL A 469 -12.78 -29.11 -2.91
C VAL A 469 -13.69 -28.38 -1.93
N ILE A 470 -14.89 -28.92 -1.70
CA ILE A 470 -15.89 -28.32 -0.83
C ILE A 470 -16.35 -29.34 0.17
N THR A 471 -16.29 -29.00 1.44
CA THR A 471 -16.92 -29.77 2.53
C THR A 471 -18.04 -28.93 3.13
N MET A 472 -19.24 -29.46 3.12
CA MET A 472 -20.44 -28.87 3.70
C MET A 472 -20.82 -29.64 4.94
N GLY A 473 -20.78 -29.01 6.11
CA GLY A 473 -20.93 -29.67 7.40
C GLY A 473 -21.69 -28.89 8.45
N GLY A 474 -21.78 -29.49 9.65
CA GLY A 474 -22.41 -28.86 10.81
C GLY A 474 -23.86 -29.29 11.06
N GLY A 475 -24.41 -28.89 12.21
CA GLY A 475 -25.72 -29.32 12.69
C GLY A 475 -26.93 -28.61 12.09
N SER A 476 -26.75 -27.66 11.19
CA SER A 476 -27.81 -26.89 10.55
C SER A 476 -27.80 -27.06 9.04
N THR A 477 -28.98 -27.04 8.41
CA THR A 477 -29.15 -27.03 6.95
C THR A 477 -29.31 -25.61 6.41
N ASP A 478 -29.57 -24.62 7.27
CA ASP A 478 -29.81 -23.23 6.89
C ASP A 478 -28.49 -22.49 6.59
N PHE A 479 -27.83 -22.86 5.50
CA PHE A 479 -26.69 -22.11 4.94
C PHE A 479 -26.73 -22.12 3.41
N THR A 480 -26.03 -21.16 2.80
CA THR A 480 -26.06 -20.93 1.36
C THR A 480 -24.70 -21.20 0.74
N VAL A 481 -24.65 -22.00 -0.32
CA VAL A 481 -23.45 -22.30 -1.11
C VAL A 481 -23.70 -22.01 -2.58
N GLN A 482 -22.88 -21.14 -3.14
CA GLN A 482 -22.93 -20.82 -4.57
C GLN A 482 -21.56 -20.93 -5.20
N PHE A 483 -21.43 -21.65 -6.32
CA PHE A 483 -20.22 -21.70 -7.15
C PHE A 483 -20.61 -21.49 -8.61
N ASP A 484 -19.99 -20.50 -9.24
CA ASP A 484 -20.22 -20.17 -10.63
C ASP A 484 -18.90 -20.01 -11.40
N ASN A 485 -18.82 -20.64 -12.57
CA ASN A 485 -17.66 -20.58 -13.47
C ASN A 485 -16.33 -20.97 -12.79
N CYS A 486 -16.32 -22.00 -11.96
CA CYS A 486 -15.15 -22.44 -11.23
C CYS A 486 -14.57 -23.77 -11.78
N ASP A 487 -13.26 -23.93 -11.67
CA ASP A 487 -12.58 -25.23 -11.84
C ASP A 487 -12.43 -25.91 -10.47
N LEU A 488 -13.29 -26.90 -10.20
CA LEU A 488 -13.38 -27.60 -8.93
C LEU A 488 -12.72 -28.99 -8.99
N THR A 489 -11.67 -29.15 -9.80
CA THR A 489 -10.96 -30.44 -9.98
C THR A 489 -9.83 -30.69 -8.95
N GLY A 490 -9.56 -29.72 -8.09
CA GLY A 490 -8.42 -29.72 -7.19
C GLY A 490 -8.53 -30.62 -5.94
N ALA A 491 -9.06 -31.83 -6.08
CA ALA A 491 -9.20 -32.77 -4.98
C ALA A 491 -8.81 -34.22 -5.39
N THR A 492 -8.41 -35.04 -4.42
CA THR A 492 -7.96 -36.42 -4.68
C THR A 492 -9.06 -37.46 -4.58
N ILE A 493 -10.12 -37.24 -3.79
CA ILE A 493 -11.19 -38.19 -3.57
C ILE A 493 -12.46 -37.77 -4.32
N SER A 494 -12.97 -36.57 -4.06
CA SER A 494 -14.12 -36.02 -4.80
C SER A 494 -14.20 -34.51 -4.58
N SER A 495 -14.85 -33.82 -5.52
CA SER A 495 -15.01 -32.35 -5.41
C SER A 495 -15.89 -31.97 -4.21
N LEU A 496 -16.91 -32.76 -3.87
CA LEU A 496 -17.89 -32.43 -2.84
C LEU A 496 -17.92 -33.47 -1.72
N ARG A 497 -18.07 -32.99 -0.48
CA ARG A 497 -18.43 -33.78 0.70
C ARG A 497 -19.62 -33.13 1.41
N TYR A 498 -20.69 -33.88 1.52
CA TYR A 498 -21.86 -33.52 2.31
C TYR A 498 -21.81 -34.23 3.66
N VAL A 499 -21.57 -33.50 4.74
CA VAL A 499 -21.83 -33.91 6.10
C VAL A 499 -23.27 -33.54 6.44
N THR A 500 -23.66 -32.34 6.04
CA THR A 500 -25.03 -31.82 6.07
C THR A 500 -25.34 -31.18 4.71
N THR A 501 -26.53 -31.41 4.17
CA THR A 501 -26.94 -30.85 2.89
C THR A 501 -27.52 -29.46 3.16
N PRO A 502 -27.01 -28.40 2.49
CA PRO A 502 -27.52 -27.04 2.65
C PRO A 502 -28.93 -26.90 2.05
N ASP A 503 -29.75 -26.03 2.66
CA ASP A 503 -31.06 -25.68 2.11
C ASP A 503 -30.96 -24.88 0.78
N LYS A 504 -29.87 -24.15 0.61
CA LYS A 504 -29.64 -23.31 -0.54
C LYS A 504 -28.26 -23.62 -1.17
N GLN A 505 -28.24 -24.24 -2.34
CA GLN A 505 -27.02 -24.48 -3.09
C GLN A 505 -27.25 -24.22 -4.58
N LEU A 506 -26.25 -23.57 -5.21
CA LEU A 506 -26.25 -23.27 -6.63
C LEU A 506 -24.86 -23.56 -7.21
N PHE A 507 -24.82 -24.47 -8.17
CA PHE A 507 -23.60 -24.77 -8.93
C PHE A 507 -23.89 -24.53 -10.41
N SER A 508 -23.19 -23.57 -11.05
CA SER A 508 -23.37 -23.23 -12.45
C SER A 508 -22.03 -23.08 -13.16
N ASN A 509 -21.97 -23.62 -14.38
CA ASN A 509 -20.81 -23.50 -15.28
C ASN A 509 -19.48 -24.03 -14.71
N ASN A 510 -19.50 -24.93 -13.72
CA ASN A 510 -18.28 -25.44 -13.07
C ASN A 510 -17.71 -26.66 -13.80
N ILE A 511 -16.40 -26.86 -13.67
CA ILE A 511 -15.69 -28.07 -14.10
C ILE A 511 -15.40 -28.91 -12.85
N GLY A 512 -15.50 -30.25 -12.95
CA GLY A 512 -15.10 -31.17 -11.89
C GLY A 512 -16.14 -31.46 -10.81
N VAL A 513 -17.34 -30.96 -10.94
CA VAL A 513 -18.47 -31.32 -10.08
C VAL A 513 -19.30 -32.41 -10.76
N SER A 514 -19.06 -33.66 -10.39
CA SER A 514 -19.78 -34.81 -10.96
C SER A 514 -21.02 -35.27 -10.16
N ASP A 515 -21.16 -34.85 -8.91
CA ASP A 515 -22.21 -35.31 -8.00
C ASP A 515 -22.98 -34.14 -7.37
N LEU A 516 -24.00 -33.65 -8.09
CA LEU A 516 -25.04 -32.81 -7.49
C LEU A 516 -26.12 -33.71 -6.90
N LYS A 517 -26.03 -34.04 -5.62
CA LYS A 517 -27.19 -34.58 -4.89
C LYS A 517 -28.09 -33.42 -4.52
N THR A 518 -29.13 -33.23 -5.30
CA THR A 518 -30.19 -32.27 -5.00
C THR A 518 -31.28 -32.91 -4.17
N THR A 519 -31.41 -32.51 -2.94
CA THR A 519 -32.64 -32.66 -2.16
C THR A 519 -33.01 -31.24 -1.71
N GLY A 520 -33.82 -30.55 -2.50
CA GLY A 520 -34.30 -29.22 -2.12
C GLY A 520 -35.07 -28.54 -3.25
N VAL A 521 -36.11 -27.83 -2.90
CA VAL A 521 -36.86 -26.93 -3.80
C VAL A 521 -36.08 -25.64 -3.98
N TYR A 522 -35.68 -25.34 -5.22
CA TYR A 522 -34.99 -24.09 -5.50
C TYR A 522 -35.99 -23.00 -5.86
N GLN A 523 -35.97 -21.91 -5.09
CA GLN A 523 -36.62 -20.66 -5.46
C GLN A 523 -35.64 -19.76 -6.22
N LEU A 524 -35.88 -19.52 -7.48
CA LEU A 524 -35.19 -18.53 -8.28
C LEU A 524 -35.91 -17.19 -8.12
N SER A 525 -35.37 -16.25 -7.35
CA SER A 525 -35.95 -14.91 -7.30
C SER A 525 -35.56 -14.08 -8.51
N LEU A 526 -36.54 -13.54 -9.20
CA LEU A 526 -36.38 -12.60 -10.32
C LEU A 526 -36.18 -11.17 -9.79
N GLY A 527 -34.96 -10.80 -9.40
CA GLY A 527 -34.64 -9.39 -9.19
C GLY A 527 -34.69 -8.60 -10.51
N ARG A 528 -35.16 -7.35 -10.46
CA ARG A 528 -35.10 -6.41 -11.61
C ARG A 528 -33.64 -6.28 -12.08
N ARG A 529 -33.37 -6.62 -13.33
CA ARG A 529 -32.11 -6.57 -14.07
C ARG A 529 -31.17 -7.77 -13.83
N SER A 530 -31.34 -8.82 -14.59
CA SER A 530 -30.18 -9.59 -15.03
C SER A 530 -30.21 -9.69 -16.55
N VAL A 531 -29.26 -9.05 -17.17
CA VAL A 531 -28.81 -9.40 -18.52
C VAL A 531 -27.97 -10.64 -18.31
N GLY A 532 -28.53 -11.80 -18.58
CA GLY A 532 -27.85 -13.07 -18.42
C GLY A 532 -28.80 -14.14 -17.85
N GLY A 533 -29.06 -15.17 -18.61
CA GLY A 533 -29.89 -16.29 -18.18
C GLY A 533 -29.28 -17.00 -16.99
N ILE A 534 -30.04 -17.29 -15.96
CA ILE A 534 -29.61 -18.13 -14.82
C ILE A 534 -29.69 -19.57 -15.29
N SER A 535 -28.56 -20.26 -15.28
CA SER A 535 -28.48 -21.67 -15.63
C SER A 535 -28.26 -22.53 -14.39
N ASN A 536 -29.13 -23.49 -14.15
CA ASN A 536 -29.00 -24.48 -13.08
C ASN A 536 -28.77 -25.87 -13.70
N ASN A 537 -27.68 -26.51 -13.37
CA ASN A 537 -27.50 -27.92 -13.67
C ASN A 537 -28.15 -28.75 -12.57
N GLN A 538 -29.17 -29.50 -12.89
CA GLN A 538 -29.86 -30.39 -11.94
C GLN A 538 -29.92 -31.81 -12.49
N VAL A 539 -30.09 -32.79 -11.61
CA VAL A 539 -30.18 -34.18 -12.01
C VAL A 539 -31.64 -34.66 -11.92
N LEU A 540 -32.20 -35.02 -13.07
CA LEU A 540 -33.40 -35.81 -13.14
C LEU A 540 -32.99 -37.27 -12.93
N SER A 541 -33.47 -37.91 -11.86
CA SER A 541 -33.12 -39.28 -11.49
C SER A 541 -33.60 -40.28 -12.57
N SER A 542 -32.88 -41.40 -12.69
CA SER A 542 -33.33 -42.50 -13.55
C SER A 542 -34.62 -43.12 -12.98
N GLY A 543 -35.51 -43.51 -13.89
CA GLY A 543 -36.80 -44.13 -13.59
C GLY A 543 -37.95 -43.41 -14.31
N VAL A 544 -38.83 -44.15 -14.97
CA VAL A 544 -40.05 -43.60 -15.59
C VAL A 544 -40.90 -42.94 -14.52
N GLY A 545 -41.30 -41.70 -14.71
CA GLY A 545 -42.08 -40.94 -13.75
C GLY A 545 -41.28 -40.21 -12.68
N SER A 546 -39.93 -40.32 -12.68
CA SER A 546 -39.11 -39.49 -11.81
C SER A 546 -39.31 -38.02 -12.13
N THR A 547 -39.47 -37.19 -11.10
CA THR A 547 -39.77 -35.76 -11.25
C THR A 547 -38.67 -34.87 -10.71
N LEU A 548 -38.47 -33.73 -11.37
CA LEU A 548 -37.62 -32.63 -10.91
C LEU A 548 -38.47 -31.37 -10.91
N VAL A 549 -38.60 -30.72 -9.77
CA VAL A 549 -39.41 -29.49 -9.62
C VAL A 549 -38.50 -28.31 -9.39
N ILE A 550 -38.66 -27.26 -10.18
CA ILE A 550 -37.90 -26.01 -10.09
C ILE A 550 -38.87 -24.84 -10.01
N SER A 551 -38.75 -24.04 -8.98
CA SER A 551 -39.57 -22.86 -8.80
C SER A 551 -38.74 -21.59 -8.86
N LYS A 552 -39.29 -20.55 -9.48
CA LYS A 552 -38.71 -19.24 -9.57
C LYS A 552 -39.65 -18.19 -9.01
N THR A 553 -39.21 -17.43 -8.02
CA THR A 553 -39.95 -16.32 -7.41
C THR A 553 -39.36 -14.99 -7.80
N GLY A 554 -40.19 -13.97 -8.00
CA GLY A 554 -39.72 -12.58 -8.24
C GLY A 554 -40.80 -11.66 -8.76
N ASP A 555 -40.57 -10.36 -8.68
CA ASP A 555 -41.48 -9.24 -9.00
C ASP A 555 -41.87 -9.11 -10.48
N ALA A 556 -41.74 -10.12 -11.28
CA ALA A 556 -41.82 -9.99 -12.73
C ALA A 556 -43.24 -9.81 -13.27
N LEU A 557 -44.28 -10.01 -12.49
CA LEU A 557 -45.59 -10.27 -13.09
C LEU A 557 -46.74 -9.39 -12.61
N ALA A 558 -46.70 -8.81 -11.46
CA ALA A 558 -47.74 -7.88 -11.01
C ALA A 558 -47.27 -7.02 -9.83
N ASP A 559 -47.61 -5.77 -9.84
CA ASP A 559 -47.77 -5.01 -8.61
C ASP A 559 -48.95 -5.64 -7.84
N PRO A 560 -48.72 -6.24 -6.66
CA PRO A 560 -49.79 -6.90 -5.90
C PRO A 560 -50.84 -5.91 -5.40
N THR A 561 -50.60 -4.59 -5.55
CA THR A 561 -51.47 -3.53 -5.06
C THR A 561 -52.47 -3.02 -6.10
N THR A 562 -52.38 -3.41 -7.35
CA THR A 562 -53.29 -2.92 -8.39
C THR A 562 -54.13 -4.06 -8.96
N SER A 563 -55.44 -3.89 -8.92
CA SER A 563 -56.45 -4.75 -9.52
C SER A 563 -56.58 -4.61 -11.06
N GLN A 564 -55.57 -4.02 -11.71
CA GLN A 564 -55.59 -3.80 -13.17
C GLN A 564 -55.01 -5.01 -13.92
N PRO A 565 -55.55 -5.39 -15.07
CA PRO A 565 -54.96 -6.44 -15.91
C PRO A 565 -53.57 -6.03 -16.37
N THR A 566 -52.57 -6.88 -16.07
CA THR A 566 -51.21 -6.64 -16.49
C THR A 566 -50.99 -7.00 -17.93
N ILE A 567 -50.11 -6.26 -18.61
CA ILE A 567 -49.68 -6.60 -19.99
C ILE A 567 -49.05 -7.99 -19.96
N PRO A 568 -49.47 -8.91 -20.83
CA PRO A 568 -48.92 -10.25 -20.87
C PRO A 568 -47.43 -10.25 -21.14
N ILE A 569 -46.66 -10.92 -20.31
CA ILE A 569 -45.21 -11.05 -20.42
C ILE A 569 -44.89 -12.33 -21.21
N ARG A 570 -44.13 -12.22 -22.29
CA ARG A 570 -43.60 -13.33 -23.03
C ARG A 570 -42.22 -13.72 -22.54
N ARG A 571 -41.94 -15.03 -22.39
CA ARG A 571 -40.67 -15.59 -21.99
C ARG A 571 -40.42 -16.91 -22.73
N THR A 572 -39.17 -17.32 -22.82
CA THR A 572 -38.79 -18.63 -23.35
C THR A 572 -38.07 -19.42 -22.26
N LEU A 573 -38.60 -20.58 -21.89
CA LEU A 573 -37.89 -21.56 -21.09
C LEU A 573 -36.96 -22.35 -22.00
N ILE A 574 -35.68 -22.37 -21.71
CA ILE A 574 -34.68 -23.16 -22.43
C ILE A 574 -34.31 -24.34 -21.55
N ILE A 575 -34.45 -25.55 -22.06
CA ILE A 575 -34.08 -26.78 -21.36
C ILE A 575 -32.98 -27.44 -22.17
N GLU A 576 -31.83 -27.54 -21.55
CA GLU A 576 -30.69 -28.33 -22.03
C GLU A 576 -30.60 -29.60 -21.20
N SER A 577 -30.62 -30.75 -21.80
CA SER A 577 -30.51 -32.02 -21.09
C SER A 577 -29.43 -32.91 -21.68
N ARG A 578 -28.67 -33.59 -20.81
CA ARG A 578 -27.61 -34.54 -21.19
C ARG A 578 -27.79 -35.83 -20.45
N THR A 579 -27.72 -36.97 -21.14
CA THR A 579 -27.61 -38.26 -20.49
C THR A 579 -26.18 -38.53 -20.01
N SER A 580 -26.01 -39.53 -19.15
CA SER A 580 -24.66 -39.98 -18.72
C SER A 580 -23.80 -40.50 -19.87
N SER A 581 -24.41 -40.89 -21.00
CA SER A 581 -23.72 -41.26 -22.24
C SER A 581 -23.35 -40.07 -23.14
N GLY A 582 -23.62 -38.83 -22.69
CA GLY A 582 -23.24 -37.60 -23.42
C GLY A 582 -24.22 -37.16 -24.50
N VAL A 583 -25.36 -37.84 -24.68
CA VAL A 583 -26.38 -37.36 -25.64
C VAL A 583 -27.03 -36.10 -25.11
N ALA A 584 -26.91 -35.02 -25.83
CA ALA A 584 -27.49 -33.72 -25.52
C ALA A 584 -28.81 -33.53 -26.29
N SER A 585 -29.79 -32.94 -25.64
CA SER A 585 -31.06 -32.51 -26.22
C SER A 585 -31.43 -31.13 -25.67
N ASP A 586 -31.63 -30.18 -26.57
CA ASP A 586 -32.02 -28.83 -26.18
C ASP A 586 -33.40 -28.53 -26.80
N PHE A 587 -34.28 -27.97 -25.98
CA PHE A 587 -35.53 -27.44 -26.52
C PHE A 587 -35.94 -26.13 -25.83
N ARG A 588 -36.70 -25.34 -26.58
CA ARG A 588 -37.13 -24.01 -26.16
C ARG A 588 -38.65 -23.98 -26.10
N LEU A 589 -39.18 -23.60 -24.94
CA LEU A 589 -40.62 -23.48 -24.73
C LEU A 589 -40.97 -22.01 -24.52
N PRO A 590 -41.47 -21.32 -25.55
CA PRO A 590 -42.00 -19.99 -25.37
C PRO A 590 -43.34 -20.06 -24.61
N PHE A 591 -43.52 -19.20 -23.64
CA PHE A 591 -44.72 -19.09 -22.84
C PHE A 591 -45.13 -17.64 -22.60
N ARG A 592 -46.39 -17.44 -22.28
CA ARG A 592 -46.95 -16.16 -21.91
C ARG A 592 -47.54 -16.27 -20.52
N ILE A 593 -47.26 -15.29 -19.66
CA ILE A 593 -47.92 -15.13 -18.40
C ILE A 593 -48.84 -13.91 -18.47
N SER A 594 -50.08 -14.10 -18.09
CA SER A 594 -51.09 -13.02 -18.06
C SER A 594 -51.88 -13.11 -16.75
N ARG A 595 -52.27 -11.97 -16.27
CA ARG A 595 -53.20 -11.82 -15.14
C ARG A 595 -54.44 -11.07 -15.66
N GLU A 596 -55.50 -11.80 -15.97
CA GLU A 596 -56.75 -11.25 -16.48
C GLU A 596 -57.80 -11.10 -15.36
N THR A 597 -57.58 -11.76 -14.24
CA THR A 597 -58.40 -11.74 -13.05
C THR A 597 -57.51 -11.71 -11.79
N VAL A 598 -58.03 -12.01 -10.62
CA VAL A 598 -57.27 -12.09 -9.37
C VAL A 598 -56.13 -13.10 -9.43
N ASN A 599 -56.22 -14.11 -10.31
CA ASN A 599 -55.24 -15.15 -10.44
C ASN A 599 -54.42 -15.02 -11.73
N ALA A 600 -53.10 -15.20 -11.62
CA ALA A 600 -52.23 -15.27 -12.77
C ALA A 600 -52.38 -16.62 -13.53
N SER A 601 -52.21 -16.60 -14.83
CA SER A 601 -52.21 -17.80 -15.69
C SER A 601 -50.97 -17.87 -16.56
N ILE A 602 -50.51 -19.07 -16.86
CA ILE A 602 -49.40 -19.32 -17.76
C ILE A 602 -49.91 -20.07 -19.01
N THR A 603 -49.61 -19.56 -20.19
CA THR A 603 -50.05 -20.12 -21.46
C THR A 603 -48.88 -20.35 -22.40
N PRO A 604 -48.75 -21.56 -23.00
CA PRO A 604 -47.79 -21.81 -24.09
C PRO A 604 -48.05 -20.96 -25.29
N ILE A 605 -46.98 -20.51 -25.98
CA ILE A 605 -47.13 -19.68 -27.20
C ILE A 605 -46.85 -20.47 -28.46
N SER A 606 -46.21 -21.66 -28.40
CA SER A 606 -45.82 -22.37 -29.59
C SER A 606 -46.81 -23.44 -30.06
N SER A 607 -46.89 -23.63 -31.36
CA SER A 607 -47.70 -24.62 -32.05
C SER A 607 -47.19 -26.06 -31.98
N GLN A 608 -46.13 -26.31 -31.26
CA GLN A 608 -45.56 -27.66 -31.09
C GLN A 608 -46.24 -28.40 -29.92
N GLY A 609 -47.37 -28.99 -30.19
CA GLY A 609 -47.88 -30.13 -29.48
C GLY A 609 -48.60 -29.93 -28.15
N ALA A 610 -49.00 -28.71 -27.78
CA ALA A 610 -49.73 -28.50 -26.55
C ALA A 610 -51.21 -28.17 -26.77
N SER A 611 -52.07 -29.08 -26.49
CA SER A 611 -53.52 -28.90 -26.53
C SER A 611 -54.16 -28.81 -25.15
N SER A 612 -53.43 -28.32 -24.14
CA SER A 612 -54.01 -28.27 -22.78
C SER A 612 -53.99 -26.85 -22.22
N PRO A 613 -55.11 -26.34 -21.73
CA PRO A 613 -55.17 -25.06 -21.04
C PRO A 613 -54.44 -25.05 -19.67
N THR A 614 -53.89 -26.17 -19.26
CA THR A 614 -53.18 -26.34 -17.97
C THR A 614 -51.65 -26.21 -18.08
N GLY A 615 -51.11 -25.75 -19.23
CA GLY A 615 -49.67 -25.50 -19.36
C GLY A 615 -48.78 -26.76 -19.37
N VAL A 616 -49.30 -27.90 -19.81
CA VAL A 616 -48.52 -29.12 -19.95
C VAL A 616 -47.94 -29.22 -21.36
N TRP A 617 -46.63 -29.27 -21.50
CA TRP A 617 -45.92 -29.60 -22.73
C TRP A 617 -45.53 -31.08 -22.71
N ALA A 618 -46.20 -31.92 -23.44
CA ALA A 618 -45.77 -33.28 -23.67
C ALA A 618 -44.78 -33.31 -24.84
N THR A 619 -43.54 -33.59 -24.59
CA THR A 619 -42.52 -33.80 -25.63
C THR A 619 -42.40 -35.27 -25.91
N THR A 620 -43.27 -35.79 -26.74
CA THR A 620 -43.15 -37.19 -27.20
C THR A 620 -42.01 -37.29 -28.22
N GLY A 621 -40.95 -37.98 -27.84
CA GLY A 621 -40.04 -38.64 -28.76
C GLY A 621 -38.59 -38.19 -28.83
N ALA A 622 -38.22 -36.95 -28.58
CA ALA A 622 -36.82 -36.52 -28.76
C ALA A 622 -36.03 -36.20 -27.48
N THR A 623 -36.68 -35.89 -26.37
CA THR A 623 -35.99 -35.42 -25.17
C THR A 623 -36.15 -36.35 -23.96
N GLY A 624 -37.11 -37.30 -24.01
CA GLY A 624 -37.40 -38.21 -22.88
C GLY A 624 -37.87 -37.52 -21.58
N VAL A 625 -38.32 -36.26 -21.67
CA VAL A 625 -38.78 -35.46 -20.54
C VAL A 625 -40.05 -34.71 -20.85
N ASN A 626 -41.05 -34.80 -20.01
CA ASN A 626 -42.24 -33.96 -20.04
C ASN A 626 -42.00 -32.73 -19.09
N VAL A 627 -42.49 -31.57 -19.50
CA VAL A 627 -42.40 -30.35 -18.69
C VAL A 627 -43.80 -29.80 -18.42
N THR A 628 -44.12 -29.59 -17.15
CA THR A 628 -45.31 -28.87 -16.73
C THR A 628 -44.93 -27.55 -16.08
N LEU A 629 -45.51 -26.45 -16.55
CA LEU A 629 -45.34 -25.14 -15.93
C LEU A 629 -46.60 -24.75 -15.14
N SER A 630 -46.43 -24.21 -13.99
CA SER A 630 -47.48 -23.58 -13.19
C SER A 630 -47.02 -22.21 -12.70
N VAL A 631 -47.97 -21.35 -12.42
CA VAL A 631 -47.70 -20.04 -11.82
C VAL A 631 -48.54 -19.90 -10.56
N SER A 632 -47.94 -19.27 -9.51
CA SER A 632 -48.68 -18.93 -8.30
C SER A 632 -49.85 -17.97 -8.60
N PRO A 633 -50.94 -17.98 -7.80
CA PRO A 633 -52.10 -17.10 -8.05
C PRO A 633 -51.74 -15.62 -8.12
N ASP A 634 -50.76 -15.17 -7.36
CA ASP A 634 -50.25 -13.79 -7.38
C ASP A 634 -49.28 -13.50 -8.55
N GLY A 635 -48.93 -14.51 -9.33
CA GLY A 635 -48.01 -14.37 -10.45
C GLY A 635 -46.54 -14.23 -10.06
N SER A 636 -46.21 -14.34 -8.77
CA SER A 636 -44.86 -14.09 -8.26
C SER A 636 -43.92 -15.28 -8.44
N THR A 637 -44.44 -16.50 -8.58
CA THR A 637 -43.65 -17.73 -8.65
C THR A 637 -44.04 -18.57 -9.84
N ILE A 638 -43.06 -18.94 -10.67
CA ILE A 638 -43.22 -19.93 -11.73
C ILE A 638 -42.58 -21.25 -11.30
N THR A 639 -43.30 -22.32 -11.41
CA THR A 639 -42.82 -23.67 -11.11
C THR A 639 -42.78 -24.53 -12.35
N ALA A 640 -41.62 -25.07 -12.67
CA ALA A 640 -41.44 -26.05 -13.72
C ALA A 640 -41.26 -27.44 -13.13
N THR A 641 -42.10 -28.36 -13.49
CA THR A 641 -41.98 -29.79 -13.13
C THR A 641 -41.57 -30.58 -14.36
N LEU A 642 -40.40 -31.21 -14.30
CA LEU A 642 -39.90 -32.10 -15.33
C LEU A 642 -40.15 -33.54 -14.91
N THR A 643 -40.68 -34.35 -15.81
CA THR A 643 -40.97 -35.77 -15.55
C THR A 643 -40.24 -36.63 -16.56
N SER A 644 -39.44 -37.59 -16.12
CA SER A 644 -38.79 -38.55 -17.02
C SER A 644 -39.80 -39.50 -17.60
N VAL A 645 -39.85 -39.62 -18.93
CA VAL A 645 -40.75 -40.55 -19.64
C VAL A 645 -40.05 -41.82 -20.15
N ASP A 646 -38.74 -41.80 -20.29
CA ASP A 646 -37.93 -42.91 -20.81
C ASP A 646 -37.11 -43.62 -19.72
N GLY A 647 -37.17 -43.14 -18.48
CA GLY A 647 -36.45 -43.72 -17.36
C GLY A 647 -34.94 -43.48 -17.35
N VAL A 648 -34.44 -42.68 -18.25
CA VAL A 648 -33.00 -42.33 -18.33
C VAL A 648 -32.69 -41.15 -17.40
N GLY A 649 -31.70 -41.29 -16.52
CA GLY A 649 -31.21 -40.19 -15.72
C GLY A 649 -30.54 -39.13 -16.60
N ARG A 650 -30.81 -37.84 -16.32
CA ARG A 650 -30.31 -36.72 -17.11
C ARG A 650 -29.80 -35.59 -16.20
N PHE A 651 -28.74 -34.95 -16.67
CA PHE A 651 -28.37 -33.63 -16.18
C PHE A 651 -29.22 -32.59 -16.97
N VAL A 652 -29.96 -31.79 -16.25
CA VAL A 652 -30.86 -30.81 -16.82
C VAL A 652 -30.44 -29.40 -16.45
N ARG A 653 -30.34 -28.56 -17.44
CA ARG A 653 -30.10 -27.13 -17.26
C ARG A 653 -31.32 -26.34 -17.75
N LEU A 654 -31.82 -25.48 -16.88
CA LEU A 654 -32.95 -24.61 -17.21
C LEU A 654 -32.50 -23.16 -17.25
N SER A 655 -32.87 -22.45 -18.27
CA SER A 655 -32.75 -21.01 -18.32
C SER A 655 -34.06 -20.39 -18.85
N ILE A 656 -34.34 -19.16 -18.46
CA ILE A 656 -35.47 -18.39 -18.95
C ILE A 656 -34.90 -17.18 -19.66
N ASP A 657 -35.15 -17.12 -20.95
CA ASP A 657 -34.76 -15.97 -21.79
C ASP A 657 -35.78 -14.84 -21.58
N PRO A 658 -35.34 -13.63 -21.26
CA PRO A 658 -36.21 -12.47 -21.07
C PRO A 658 -36.78 -11.88 -22.36
N SER A 659 -36.53 -12.47 -23.54
CA SER A 659 -36.96 -11.92 -24.86
C SER A 659 -38.40 -11.54 -24.97
#